data_4b46cf3ad8ee304e5dd661e96c14febd
#
_entry.id   4b46cf3ad8ee304e5dd661e96c14febd
#
_cell.length_a   1.000
_cell.length_b   1.000
_cell.length_c   1.000
_cell.angle_alpha   90.00
_cell.angle_beta   90.00
_cell.angle_gamma   90.00
#
_symmetry.space_group_name_H-M   'P 1'
#
loop_
_entity.id
_entity.type
_entity.pdbx_description
1 polymer ?
#
loop_
_entity_poly.entity_id
_entity_poly.type
_entity_poly.pdbx_seq_one_letter_code
_entity_poly.pdbx_strand_id
1 'polypeptide(L)'
;MRRVFLSLCAILLATVTARAEGPWQPVGLGGSGGMFAMAVSPVDPRLMIVNCDMSGAYITRDAGRTWQMIHHKMLPSNTRCSPAFHPANASRIYAAGGDNVLRTSDDAGATWRPLLKGRGPWKGSIRLLHVAPAYPESLLVGTGEEAFVTLDNGATWRRCEGVKGTVVGVASGRADPSAAPGQKYHFIATSEGIFRSLDFYKGYAPCKTGLPQGAITSFSGGSKGQVLRLYATVECSLVGGRLTGGVYVSEDAGATWQSCTGGGLNVQTKRTDQWANNDIPQYDFIATTDKDPMRVYVYCAGTSYWPPNHSTLYRSDDGGKTWRAAFFSDPRFAQRKLYNVEDDYVSRQWKQREQSPPRSVVVCGGNPDVIAMCTSAWCLRTDDGGLKWRVCHTGPAGDGDAGGQAWQCNGLVVTTTWNYYIDPHQPTRHYICYTDIGFARSLDTGKTWIWQGQQLPWKNTVYELAFDPAVHGRIWGAMSNTHDIPNDNVISGRHRVIVQGGVARSDDFGVSWQKLDLPAAPGLSVVLDPTSPPERRTLYASLFEKGVYKSVDGGKTWTESSRGLGHPSNMRCCKLHRSADGTLFVLITAKRIGGQLALDGVGLYRSTDAGASWSKLSGPLALHWPKDFTVKPDDPKTILLSAADSRGTAGEGGLYRTTDGGRNWTKLVQKGREHFGAFYHPSHPQWIYATLTESAPEAGLYLSRDDGATWEPFAAIPFRNIQRVAFDPARPKEIILTTFGNSILRGPAEP
;
A
#
# COMPACT_ATOMS: atom_id res chain seq x y z
N MET A 1 66.31 14.43 -17.85
CA MET A 1 65.69 13.88 -16.63
C MET A 1 64.53 14.77 -16.24
N ARG A 2 63.33 14.42 -16.66
CA ARG A 2 62.06 15.03 -16.16
C ARG A 2 61.22 13.94 -15.52
N ARG A 3 60.99 14.06 -14.22
CA ARG A 3 60.13 13.19 -13.45
C ARG A 3 58.68 13.65 -13.62
N VAL A 4 57.84 12.77 -14.14
CA VAL A 4 56.39 12.93 -14.20
C VAL A 4 55.82 12.37 -12.90
N PHE A 5 55.13 13.19 -12.13
CA PHE A 5 54.33 12.79 -10.98
C PHE A 5 52.93 12.44 -11.49
N LEU A 6 52.56 11.18 -11.44
CA LEU A 6 51.16 10.74 -11.55
C LEU A 6 50.53 10.82 -10.17
N SER A 7 49.60 11.75 -9.98
CA SER A 7 48.67 11.76 -8.84
C SER A 7 47.52 10.81 -9.12
N LEU A 8 47.48 9.67 -8.43
CA LEU A 8 46.28 8.84 -8.33
C LEU A 8 45.29 9.52 -7.37
N CYS A 9 44.23 10.10 -7.88
CA CYS A 9 43.03 10.41 -7.10
C CYS A 9 42.22 9.12 -6.89
N ALA A 10 42.36 8.51 -5.73
CA ALA A 10 41.45 7.48 -5.27
C ALA A 10 40.12 8.14 -4.83
N ILE A 11 39.11 8.03 -5.66
CA ILE A 11 37.74 8.38 -5.26
C ILE A 11 37.26 7.27 -4.34
N LEU A 12 37.30 7.51 -3.03
CA LEU A 12 36.56 6.70 -2.05
C LEU A 12 35.06 6.96 -2.29
N LEU A 13 34.38 6.05 -2.98
CA LEU A 13 32.92 5.93 -2.89
C LEU A 13 32.59 5.43 -1.48
N ALA A 14 32.37 6.35 -0.56
CA ALA A 14 31.69 6.03 0.69
C ALA A 14 30.22 5.73 0.35
N THR A 15 29.87 4.46 0.26
CA THR A 15 28.48 4.02 0.31
C THR A 15 27.95 4.33 1.70
N VAL A 16 27.40 5.51 1.86
CA VAL A 16 26.59 5.85 3.02
C VAL A 16 25.28 5.05 2.87
N THR A 17 25.28 3.84 3.41
CA THR A 17 24.01 3.18 3.74
C THR A 17 23.39 3.99 4.87
N ALA A 18 22.47 4.91 4.53
CA ALA A 18 21.62 5.53 5.50
C ALA A 18 20.78 4.40 6.14
N ARG A 19 21.21 3.93 7.31
CA ARG A 19 20.41 3.01 8.13
C ARG A 19 19.12 3.71 8.48
N ALA A 20 18.00 3.01 8.29
CA ALA A 20 16.71 3.42 8.84
C ALA A 20 16.91 3.70 10.35
N GLU A 21 16.63 4.93 10.78
CA GLU A 21 16.69 5.28 12.19
C GLU A 21 15.53 4.57 12.90
N GLY A 22 15.84 3.59 13.73
CA GLY A 22 14.88 2.82 14.52
C GLY A 22 15.24 1.32 14.58
N PRO A 23 14.74 0.61 15.59
CA PRO A 23 15.05 -0.81 15.79
C PRO A 23 14.32 -1.72 14.78
N TRP A 24 13.29 -1.21 14.06
CA TRP A 24 12.47 -1.97 13.12
C TRP A 24 12.81 -1.64 11.68
N GLN A 25 13.16 -2.66 10.91
CA GLN A 25 13.58 -2.53 9.52
C GLN A 25 12.56 -3.20 8.59
N PRO A 26 12.12 -2.53 7.53
CA PRO A 26 11.31 -3.15 6.49
C PRO A 26 12.14 -4.16 5.69
N VAL A 27 11.49 -5.27 5.34
CA VAL A 27 12.08 -6.38 4.56
C VAL A 27 11.10 -6.76 3.45
N GLY A 28 11.60 -7.21 2.31
CA GLY A 28 10.80 -7.69 1.19
C GLY A 28 10.87 -6.80 -0.04
N LEU A 29 9.88 -6.92 -0.91
CA LEU A 29 9.78 -6.11 -2.12
C LEU A 29 9.09 -4.79 -1.83
N GLY A 30 9.60 -3.70 -2.39
CA GLY A 30 8.98 -2.38 -2.27
C GLY A 30 7.87 -2.15 -3.30
N GLY A 31 6.95 -1.21 -3.02
CA GLY A 31 5.82 -0.89 -3.90
C GLY A 31 4.71 -1.94 -3.90
N SER A 32 3.99 -2.04 -5.00
CA SER A 32 2.91 -3.01 -5.26
C SER A 32 1.76 -2.96 -4.28
N GLY A 33 1.35 -1.75 -3.89
CA GLY A 33 0.20 -1.47 -3.06
C GLY A 33 -0.30 -0.04 -3.27
N GLY A 34 -1.47 0.30 -2.74
CA GLY A 34 -2.13 1.59 -2.95
C GLY A 34 -1.35 2.76 -2.35
N MET A 35 -0.66 3.52 -3.17
CA MET A 35 -0.02 4.78 -2.81
C MET A 35 -0.91 5.94 -3.28
N PHE A 36 -1.35 6.82 -2.39
CA PHE A 36 -2.47 7.72 -2.68
C PHE A 36 -2.12 9.19 -2.80
N ALA A 37 -1.19 9.69 -1.99
CA ALA A 37 -0.94 11.11 -1.88
C ALA A 37 0.54 11.36 -1.68
N MET A 38 1.14 12.16 -2.56
CA MET A 38 2.55 12.51 -2.51
C MET A 38 2.75 14.00 -2.30
N ALA A 39 3.90 14.35 -1.75
CA ALA A 39 4.39 15.73 -1.71
C ALA A 39 5.91 15.76 -1.86
N VAL A 40 6.42 16.81 -2.51
CA VAL A 40 7.85 17.09 -2.68
C VAL A 40 8.12 18.48 -2.09
N SER A 41 9.14 18.60 -1.26
CA SER A 41 9.51 19.89 -0.67
C SER A 41 9.99 20.88 -1.74
N PRO A 42 9.45 22.10 -1.78
CA PRO A 42 9.91 23.13 -2.71
C PRO A 42 11.31 23.69 -2.35
N VAL A 43 11.75 23.48 -1.11
CA VAL A 43 13.05 23.99 -0.61
C VAL A 43 14.14 22.94 -0.75
N ASP A 44 13.85 21.69 -0.42
CA ASP A 44 14.74 20.55 -0.59
C ASP A 44 14.03 19.45 -1.37
N PRO A 45 14.21 19.38 -2.70
CA PRO A 45 13.54 18.39 -3.54
C PRO A 45 13.88 16.92 -3.20
N ARG A 46 14.88 16.66 -2.35
CA ARG A 46 15.20 15.32 -1.86
C ARG A 46 14.19 14.84 -0.79
N LEU A 47 13.56 15.79 -0.09
CA LEU A 47 12.58 15.52 0.94
C LEU A 47 11.20 15.31 0.30
N MET A 48 10.65 14.09 0.44
CA MET A 48 9.34 13.72 -0.07
C MET A 48 8.56 12.93 0.98
N ILE A 49 7.24 13.00 0.89
CA ILE A 49 6.33 12.18 1.68
C ILE A 49 5.35 11.49 0.74
N VAL A 50 5.05 10.21 1.01
CA VAL A 50 3.96 9.46 0.37
C VAL A 50 3.05 8.87 1.43
N ASN A 51 1.75 8.99 1.23
CA ASN A 51 0.72 8.38 2.09
C ASN A 51 0.05 7.24 1.32
N CYS A 52 -0.04 6.10 1.95
CA CYS A 52 -0.58 4.87 1.35
C CYS A 52 -1.96 4.54 1.92
N ASP A 53 -2.62 3.50 1.41
CA ASP A 53 -3.95 3.07 1.85
C ASP A 53 -3.93 2.38 3.22
N MET A 54 -3.48 1.13 3.28
CA MET A 54 -3.48 0.33 4.52
C MET A 54 -2.16 0.37 5.27
N SER A 55 -1.06 0.72 4.59
CA SER A 55 0.28 0.70 5.17
C SER A 55 0.51 1.90 6.10
N GLY A 56 1.10 2.94 5.60
CA GLY A 56 1.50 4.09 6.41
C GLY A 56 1.75 5.33 5.57
N ALA A 57 2.27 6.34 6.23
CA ALA A 57 2.95 7.44 5.60
C ALA A 57 4.47 7.17 5.62
N TYR A 58 5.13 7.45 4.53
CA TYR A 58 6.58 7.27 4.38
C TYR A 58 7.24 8.58 4.01
N ILE A 59 8.45 8.77 4.51
CA ILE A 59 9.28 9.93 4.24
C ILE A 59 10.63 9.50 3.68
N THR A 60 11.13 10.23 2.70
CA THR A 60 12.49 10.11 2.18
C THR A 60 13.21 11.44 2.29
N ARG A 61 14.53 11.41 2.52
CA ARG A 61 15.42 12.58 2.57
C ARG A 61 16.51 12.51 1.50
N ASP A 62 16.44 11.52 0.62
CA ASP A 62 17.41 11.24 -0.43
C ASP A 62 16.76 11.04 -1.80
N ALA A 63 15.66 11.75 -2.05
CA ALA A 63 14.94 11.73 -3.31
C ALA A 63 14.30 10.36 -3.64
N GLY A 64 13.91 9.58 -2.65
CA GLY A 64 13.25 8.28 -2.82
C GLY A 64 14.23 7.12 -3.05
N ARG A 65 15.52 7.27 -2.73
CA ARG A 65 16.45 6.13 -2.72
C ARG A 65 16.24 5.24 -1.51
N THR A 66 15.95 5.85 -0.37
CA THR A 66 15.51 5.13 0.85
C THR A 66 14.29 5.79 1.45
N TRP A 67 13.44 4.99 2.11
CA TRP A 67 12.23 5.44 2.75
C TRP A 67 12.16 4.95 4.20
N GLN A 68 11.62 5.82 5.05
CA GLN A 68 11.32 5.52 6.43
C GLN A 68 9.83 5.68 6.67
N MET A 69 9.22 4.72 7.34
CA MET A 69 7.83 4.84 7.76
C MET A 69 7.71 5.87 8.89
N ILE A 70 6.77 6.78 8.75
CA ILE A 70 6.33 7.66 9.84
C ILE A 70 5.46 6.83 10.77
N HIS A 71 5.78 6.84 12.06
CA HIS A 71 5.06 6.05 13.06
C HIS A 71 3.54 6.32 13.02
N HIS A 72 2.73 5.26 13.00
CA HIS A 72 1.27 5.35 12.80
C HIS A 72 0.54 6.23 13.84
N LYS A 73 1.07 6.37 15.05
CA LYS A 73 0.55 7.28 16.08
C LYS A 73 0.84 8.75 15.77
N MET A 74 1.88 9.03 14.99
CA MET A 74 2.25 10.38 14.58
C MET A 74 1.45 10.82 13.34
N LEU A 75 1.41 9.99 12.29
CA LEU A 75 0.66 10.29 11.07
C LEU A 75 -0.03 9.02 10.54
N PRO A 76 -1.32 8.81 10.86
CA PRO A 76 -2.08 7.69 10.32
C PRO A 76 -2.20 7.74 8.80
N SER A 77 -2.19 6.56 8.17
CA SER A 77 -2.35 6.37 6.72
C SER A 77 -3.80 6.54 6.24
N ASN A 78 -4.03 6.18 4.98
CA ASN A 78 -5.32 6.13 4.31
C ASN A 78 -5.97 7.51 4.13
N THR A 79 -5.18 8.48 3.67
CA THR A 79 -5.68 9.78 3.22
C THR A 79 -5.36 9.99 1.74
N ARG A 80 -6.22 10.75 1.05
CA ARG A 80 -5.97 11.22 -0.31
C ARG A 80 -5.51 12.68 -0.35
N CYS A 81 -5.33 13.28 0.82
CA CYS A 81 -4.82 14.63 0.97
C CYS A 81 -3.29 14.62 0.95
N SER A 82 -2.69 15.25 -0.04
CA SER A 82 -1.23 15.43 -0.09
C SER A 82 -0.76 16.34 1.04
N PRO A 83 0.37 16.03 1.69
CA PRO A 83 1.00 16.95 2.62
C PRO A 83 1.38 18.27 1.96
N ALA A 84 1.37 19.37 2.71
CA ALA A 84 1.81 20.68 2.26
C ALA A 84 3.11 21.07 2.96
N PHE A 85 4.16 21.29 2.18
CA PHE A 85 5.43 21.83 2.68
C PHE A 85 5.37 23.34 2.78
N HIS A 86 6.00 23.89 3.80
CA HIS A 86 6.21 25.33 3.89
C HIS A 86 7.14 25.79 2.75
N PRO A 87 6.81 26.88 2.03
CA PRO A 87 7.50 27.26 0.80
C PRO A 87 8.94 27.78 0.98
N ALA A 88 9.30 28.18 2.21
CA ALA A 88 10.62 28.74 2.53
C ALA A 88 11.34 28.01 3.69
N ASN A 89 10.73 27.01 4.31
CA ASN A 89 11.30 26.27 5.44
C ASN A 89 11.07 24.77 5.25
N ALA A 90 12.09 24.03 4.86
CA ALA A 90 12.02 22.58 4.62
C ALA A 90 11.64 21.77 5.89
N SER A 91 11.85 22.34 7.08
CA SER A 91 11.52 21.66 8.34
C SER A 91 10.03 21.68 8.66
N ARG A 92 9.27 22.66 8.13
CA ARG A 92 7.84 22.80 8.44
C ARG A 92 6.97 22.12 7.39
N ILE A 93 6.11 21.20 7.87
CA ILE A 93 5.23 20.40 7.02
C ILE A 93 3.86 20.30 7.68
N TYR A 94 2.79 20.34 6.87
CA TYR A 94 1.42 20.14 7.31
C TYR A 94 0.87 18.87 6.63
N ALA A 95 0.14 18.05 7.37
CA ALA A 95 -0.47 16.83 6.83
C ALA A 95 -1.80 16.52 7.53
N ALA A 96 -2.73 15.96 6.80
CA ALA A 96 -3.93 15.34 7.35
C ALA A 96 -3.76 13.83 7.34
N GLY A 97 -4.00 13.18 8.48
CA GLY A 97 -4.04 11.72 8.56
C GLY A 97 -5.40 11.16 8.11
N GLY A 98 -5.50 9.83 8.00
CA GLY A 98 -6.76 9.14 7.72
C GLY A 98 -7.83 9.30 8.82
N ASP A 99 -7.43 9.74 10.00
CA ASP A 99 -8.31 10.15 11.10
C ASP A 99 -8.88 11.57 10.93
N ASN A 100 -8.55 12.25 9.83
CA ASN A 100 -8.96 13.62 9.51
C ASN A 100 -8.44 14.68 10.52
N VAL A 101 -7.35 14.40 11.23
CA VAL A 101 -6.70 15.34 12.13
C VAL A 101 -5.58 16.06 11.38
N LEU A 102 -5.63 17.39 11.37
CA LEU A 102 -4.58 18.24 10.81
C LEU A 102 -3.37 18.27 11.76
N ARG A 103 -2.21 17.94 11.25
CA ARG A 103 -0.94 17.86 11.99
C ARG A 103 0.12 18.75 11.37
N THR A 104 1.10 19.08 12.17
CA THR A 104 2.32 19.78 11.72
C THR A 104 3.56 19.09 12.25
N SER A 105 4.62 19.20 11.47
CA SER A 105 6.00 18.89 11.85
C SER A 105 6.83 20.15 11.71
N ASP A 106 7.78 20.38 12.62
CA ASP A 106 8.74 21.49 12.60
C ASP A 106 10.20 21.01 12.48
N ASP A 107 10.40 19.69 12.26
CA ASP A 107 11.69 19.00 12.20
C ASP A 107 11.83 18.10 10.95
N ALA A 108 11.30 18.58 9.83
CA ALA A 108 11.33 17.87 8.54
C ALA A 108 10.70 16.47 8.61
N GLY A 109 9.61 16.32 9.37
CA GLY A 109 8.81 15.10 9.43
C GLY A 109 9.33 14.04 10.40
N ALA A 110 10.29 14.35 11.26
CA ALA A 110 10.77 13.42 12.29
C ALA A 110 9.74 13.24 13.40
N THR A 111 9.10 14.32 13.83
CA THR A 111 7.99 14.28 14.78
C THR A 111 6.76 15.05 14.27
N TRP A 112 5.59 14.65 14.75
CA TRP A 112 4.31 15.21 14.34
C TRP A 112 3.42 15.47 15.54
N ARG A 113 2.74 16.62 15.53
CA ARG A 113 1.77 16.98 16.55
C ARG A 113 0.49 17.52 15.91
N PRO A 114 -0.68 17.35 16.54
CA PRO A 114 -1.89 18.03 16.10
C PRO A 114 -1.67 19.55 16.03
N LEU A 115 -2.12 20.18 14.94
CA LEU A 115 -2.07 21.65 14.81
C LEU A 115 -3.18 22.29 15.63
N LEU A 116 -4.28 21.60 15.83
CA LEU A 116 -5.46 22.08 16.56
C LEU A 116 -5.76 21.19 17.77
N LYS A 117 -6.30 21.77 18.82
CA LYS A 117 -6.90 21.00 19.92
C LYS A 117 -8.28 20.49 19.46
N GLY A 118 -8.34 19.28 18.92
CA GLY A 118 -9.54 18.66 18.42
C GLY A 118 -9.70 18.79 16.90
N ARG A 119 -10.94 18.68 16.41
CA ARG A 119 -11.28 18.81 15.00
C ARG A 119 -11.31 20.28 14.60
N GLY A 120 -10.89 20.58 13.36
CA GLY A 120 -11.02 21.93 12.81
C GLY A 120 -12.48 22.35 12.56
N PRO A 121 -12.71 23.62 12.21
CA PRO A 121 -14.07 24.18 12.01
C PRO A 121 -14.79 23.63 10.76
N TRP A 122 -14.11 22.90 9.90
CA TRP A 122 -14.66 22.36 8.64
C TRP A 122 -15.45 21.08 8.84
N LYS A 123 -16.41 20.87 7.93
CA LYS A 123 -17.14 19.61 7.79
C LYS A 123 -16.47 18.70 6.75
N GLY A 124 -16.67 17.39 6.92
CA GLY A 124 -16.12 16.40 5.99
C GLY A 124 -14.61 16.19 6.10
N SER A 125 -14.06 15.46 5.14
CA SER A 125 -12.65 15.10 5.11
C SER A 125 -11.81 16.19 4.46
N ILE A 126 -10.61 16.42 5.01
CA ILE A 126 -9.60 17.28 4.40
C ILE A 126 -9.14 16.62 3.10
N ARG A 127 -9.20 17.35 2.00
CA ARG A 127 -8.82 16.88 0.65
C ARG A 127 -7.63 17.62 0.06
N LEU A 128 -7.43 18.87 0.49
CA LEU A 128 -6.35 19.73 0.00
C LEU A 128 -5.77 20.55 1.13
N LEU A 129 -4.45 20.65 1.16
CA LEU A 129 -3.70 21.58 1.99
C LEU A 129 -2.84 22.45 1.07
N HIS A 130 -2.80 23.75 1.31
CA HIS A 130 -1.98 24.67 0.54
C HIS A 130 -1.41 25.77 1.41
N VAL A 131 -0.09 26.00 1.32
CA VAL A 131 0.60 27.14 1.90
C VAL A 131 0.96 28.10 0.77
N ALA A 132 0.48 29.32 0.82
CA ALA A 132 0.74 30.29 -0.24
C ALA A 132 2.21 30.76 -0.20
N PRO A 133 2.97 30.64 -1.32
CA PRO A 133 4.40 31.00 -1.31
C PRO A 133 4.68 32.45 -0.90
N ALA A 134 3.76 33.37 -1.20
CA ALA A 134 3.89 34.77 -0.83
C ALA A 134 3.45 35.10 0.61
N TYR A 135 2.79 34.17 1.27
CA TYR A 135 2.26 34.31 2.64
C TYR A 135 2.50 32.99 3.40
N PRO A 136 3.75 32.73 3.78
CA PRO A 136 4.14 31.43 4.32
C PRO A 136 3.49 31.06 5.66
N GLU A 137 2.95 32.04 6.39
CA GLU A 137 2.16 31.81 7.63
C GLU A 137 0.70 31.38 7.34
N SER A 138 0.28 31.45 6.07
CA SER A 138 -1.05 31.02 5.67
C SER A 138 -1.11 29.51 5.43
N LEU A 139 -2.23 28.91 5.83
CA LEU A 139 -2.56 27.54 5.45
C LEU A 139 -4.02 27.47 5.05
N LEU A 140 -4.28 27.03 3.83
CA LEU A 140 -5.64 26.75 3.36
C LEU A 140 -5.94 25.25 3.50
N VAL A 141 -7.12 24.97 4.04
CA VAL A 141 -7.72 23.63 4.13
C VAL A 141 -8.93 23.60 3.21
N GLY A 142 -8.90 22.72 2.20
CA GLY A 142 -10.04 22.43 1.32
C GLY A 142 -10.69 21.10 1.68
N THR A 143 -12.02 21.07 1.70
CA THR A 143 -12.84 19.87 1.88
C THR A 143 -13.66 19.55 0.66
N GLY A 144 -14.62 18.61 0.77
CA GLY A 144 -15.57 18.31 -0.29
C GLY A 144 -16.61 19.43 -0.57
N GLU A 145 -16.77 20.40 0.33
CA GLU A 145 -17.86 21.38 0.27
C GLU A 145 -17.39 22.84 0.48
N GLU A 146 -16.26 23.06 1.15
CA GLU A 146 -15.85 24.37 1.63
C GLU A 146 -14.32 24.49 1.76
N ALA A 147 -13.86 25.74 1.87
CA ALA A 147 -12.46 26.07 2.15
C ALA A 147 -12.35 26.96 3.40
N PHE A 148 -11.30 26.72 4.18
CA PHE A 148 -10.92 27.53 5.34
C PHE A 148 -9.47 27.96 5.21
N VAL A 149 -9.15 29.12 5.77
CA VAL A 149 -7.78 29.63 5.80
C VAL A 149 -7.43 30.13 7.20
N THR A 150 -6.20 29.89 7.60
CA THR A 150 -5.52 30.57 8.71
C THR A 150 -4.44 31.48 8.12
N LEU A 151 -4.15 32.60 8.80
CA LEU A 151 -3.09 33.52 8.45
C LEU A 151 -2.07 33.69 9.62
N ASP A 152 -2.23 32.87 10.64
CA ASP A 152 -1.51 32.92 11.93
C ASP A 152 -1.07 31.53 12.39
N ASN A 153 -0.61 30.70 11.43
CA ASN A 153 -0.13 29.33 11.69
C ASN A 153 -1.14 28.42 12.41
N GLY A 154 -2.43 28.61 12.17
CA GLY A 154 -3.48 27.76 12.73
C GLY A 154 -4.09 28.24 14.05
N ALA A 155 -3.72 29.42 14.56
CA ALA A 155 -4.31 29.98 15.78
C ALA A 155 -5.78 30.37 15.56
N THR A 156 -6.10 30.98 14.42
CA THR A 156 -7.48 31.32 14.04
C THR A 156 -7.80 30.82 12.63
N TRP A 157 -9.07 30.49 12.39
CA TRP A 157 -9.55 29.95 11.11
C TRP A 157 -10.75 30.72 10.61
N ARG A 158 -10.75 31.04 9.32
CA ARG A 158 -11.84 31.74 8.64
C ARG A 158 -12.30 30.96 7.42
N ARG A 159 -13.61 30.89 7.23
CA ARG A 159 -14.20 30.29 6.04
C ARG A 159 -14.00 31.21 4.84
N CYS A 160 -13.69 30.63 3.67
CA CYS A 160 -13.61 31.37 2.42
C CYS A 160 -15.02 31.62 1.90
N GLU A 161 -15.50 32.86 2.03
CA GLU A 161 -16.87 33.26 1.68
C GLU A 161 -17.07 33.26 0.16
N GLY A 162 -18.17 32.67 -0.31
CA GLY A 162 -18.51 32.58 -1.75
C GLY A 162 -17.97 31.33 -2.46
N VAL A 163 -17.06 30.55 -1.82
CA VAL A 163 -16.55 29.31 -2.39
C VAL A 163 -17.50 28.15 -2.11
N LYS A 164 -17.83 27.35 -3.16
CA LYS A 164 -18.71 26.17 -3.07
C LYS A 164 -18.11 25.02 -3.88
N GLY A 165 -18.40 23.80 -3.48
CA GLY A 165 -17.96 22.57 -4.13
C GLY A 165 -16.64 22.02 -3.61
N THR A 166 -16.25 20.87 -4.14
CA THR A 166 -15.00 20.19 -3.75
C THR A 166 -13.79 20.98 -4.24
N VAL A 167 -12.91 21.39 -3.31
CA VAL A 167 -11.68 22.10 -3.66
C VAL A 167 -10.72 21.17 -4.41
N VAL A 168 -10.32 21.58 -5.63
CA VAL A 168 -9.45 20.83 -6.54
C VAL A 168 -8.12 21.52 -6.84
N GLY A 169 -7.96 22.78 -6.45
CA GLY A 169 -6.70 23.50 -6.60
C GLY A 169 -6.75 24.92 -6.06
N VAL A 170 -5.57 25.45 -5.77
CA VAL A 170 -5.38 26.80 -5.23
C VAL A 170 -4.18 27.44 -5.90
N ALA A 171 -4.25 28.73 -6.14
CA ALA A 171 -3.12 29.54 -6.63
C ALA A 171 -3.18 30.95 -6.03
N SER A 172 -2.05 31.63 -6.02
CA SER A 172 -1.97 33.05 -5.71
C SER A 172 -1.05 33.72 -6.73
N GLY A 173 -1.41 34.91 -7.15
CA GLY A 173 -0.61 35.60 -8.13
C GLY A 173 -0.87 37.09 -8.16
N ARG A 174 -0.09 37.79 -8.97
CA ARG A 174 -0.22 39.24 -9.12
C ARG A 174 -1.65 39.61 -9.50
N ALA A 175 -2.17 40.62 -8.86
CA ALA A 175 -3.41 41.28 -9.30
C ALA A 175 -3.18 42.04 -10.62
N ASP A 176 -4.29 42.45 -11.24
CA ASP A 176 -4.32 43.33 -12.39
C ASP A 176 -3.38 44.54 -12.17
N PRO A 177 -2.72 45.09 -13.23
CA PRO A 177 -1.90 46.30 -13.12
C PRO A 177 -2.62 47.53 -12.52
N SER A 178 -3.95 47.54 -12.53
CA SER A 178 -4.76 48.55 -11.85
C SER A 178 -4.92 48.39 -10.36
N ALA A 179 -4.54 47.23 -9.81
CA ALA A 179 -4.58 46.96 -8.37
C ALA A 179 -3.47 47.70 -7.61
N ALA A 180 -3.68 47.96 -6.31
CA ALA A 180 -2.67 48.60 -5.47
C ALA A 180 -1.33 47.81 -5.50
N PRO A 181 -0.18 48.49 -5.44
CA PRO A 181 1.11 47.87 -5.43
C PRO A 181 1.22 46.80 -4.34
N GLY A 182 1.65 45.58 -4.71
CA GLY A 182 1.77 44.43 -3.79
C GLY A 182 0.50 43.62 -3.59
N GLN A 183 -0.64 44.06 -4.05
CA GLN A 183 -1.88 43.27 -4.01
C GLN A 183 -1.76 42.01 -4.90
N LYS A 184 -2.29 40.89 -4.40
CA LYS A 184 -2.33 39.62 -5.11
C LYS A 184 -3.74 39.05 -5.13
N TYR A 185 -4.11 38.42 -6.24
CA TYR A 185 -5.28 37.59 -6.28
C TYR A 185 -5.00 36.23 -5.61
N HIS A 186 -6.00 35.75 -4.89
CA HIS A 186 -6.11 34.39 -4.39
C HIS A 186 -7.18 33.67 -5.20
N PHE A 187 -6.82 32.50 -5.71
CA PHE A 187 -7.70 31.68 -6.54
C PHE A 187 -7.99 30.37 -5.81
N ILE A 188 -9.26 29.99 -5.74
CA ILE A 188 -9.72 28.69 -5.28
C ILE A 188 -10.54 28.07 -6.38
N ALA A 189 -10.11 26.94 -6.90
CA ALA A 189 -10.88 26.17 -7.85
C ALA A 189 -11.56 25.00 -7.12
N THR A 190 -12.82 24.82 -7.42
CA THR A 190 -13.65 23.70 -6.96
C THR A 190 -14.21 22.95 -8.15
N SER A 191 -14.80 21.78 -7.91
CA SER A 191 -15.53 21.04 -8.96
C SER A 191 -16.65 21.86 -9.65
N GLU A 192 -17.13 22.93 -9.01
CA GLU A 192 -18.24 23.77 -9.52
C GLU A 192 -17.78 25.04 -10.23
N GLY A 193 -16.50 25.42 -10.09
CA GLY A 193 -15.96 26.62 -10.75
C GLY A 193 -14.68 27.13 -10.14
N ILE A 194 -14.19 28.22 -10.71
CA ILE A 194 -12.98 28.91 -10.25
C ILE A 194 -13.40 30.24 -9.68
N PHE A 195 -12.88 30.57 -8.50
CA PHE A 195 -13.22 31.79 -7.75
C PHE A 195 -11.94 32.56 -7.48
N ARG A 196 -12.01 33.90 -7.52
CA ARG A 196 -10.90 34.79 -7.16
C ARG A 196 -11.31 35.86 -6.16
N SER A 197 -10.36 36.27 -5.34
CA SER A 197 -10.49 37.39 -4.42
C SER A 197 -9.16 38.11 -4.23
N LEU A 198 -9.20 39.38 -3.82
CA LEU A 198 -8.04 40.14 -3.29
C LEU A 198 -7.86 39.93 -1.79
N ASP A 199 -8.78 39.26 -1.14
CA ASP A 199 -8.75 38.88 0.27
C ASP A 199 -8.68 37.34 0.40
N PHE A 200 -8.00 36.84 1.42
CA PHE A 200 -7.83 35.40 1.63
C PHE A 200 -9.13 34.64 1.98
N TYR A 201 -10.15 35.32 2.48
CA TYR A 201 -11.36 34.66 2.95
C TYR A 201 -12.66 35.37 2.59
N LYS A 202 -12.63 36.61 2.04
CA LYS A 202 -13.83 37.38 1.69
C LYS A 202 -13.91 37.66 0.18
N GLY A 203 -15.12 37.89 -0.31
CA GLY A 203 -15.35 38.45 -1.62
C GLY A 203 -14.93 37.58 -2.79
N TYR A 204 -14.92 36.28 -2.64
CA TYR A 204 -14.65 35.36 -3.73
C TYR A 204 -15.75 35.45 -4.80
N ALA A 205 -15.38 35.87 -5.99
CA ALA A 205 -16.25 35.99 -7.14
C ALA A 205 -15.87 34.94 -8.22
N PRO A 206 -16.84 34.37 -8.94
CA PRO A 206 -16.56 33.38 -9.98
C PRO A 206 -15.82 34.00 -11.17
N CYS A 207 -14.86 33.27 -11.73
CA CYS A 207 -14.09 33.58 -12.92
C CYS A 207 -14.19 32.43 -13.92
N LYS A 208 -15.22 32.46 -14.75
CA LYS A 208 -15.52 31.34 -15.66
C LYS A 208 -15.75 31.73 -17.13
N THR A 209 -15.53 32.98 -17.50
CA THR A 209 -15.75 33.45 -18.88
C THR A 209 -14.81 32.69 -19.83
N GLY A 210 -15.38 31.96 -20.78
CA GLY A 210 -14.63 31.13 -21.72
C GLY A 210 -14.42 29.67 -21.32
N LEU A 211 -14.78 29.28 -20.08
CA LEU A 211 -14.82 27.87 -19.70
C LEU A 211 -16.11 27.21 -20.21
N PRO A 212 -16.04 25.95 -20.67
CA PRO A 212 -17.22 25.18 -21.05
C PRO A 212 -18.00 24.71 -19.82
N GLN A 213 -19.16 24.16 -20.04
CA GLN A 213 -19.89 23.39 -19.03
C GLN A 213 -19.09 22.11 -18.68
N GLY A 214 -19.03 21.76 -17.42
CA GLY A 214 -18.35 20.57 -16.91
C GLY A 214 -17.68 20.84 -15.57
N ALA A 215 -17.39 19.78 -14.85
CA ALA A 215 -16.65 19.88 -13.59
C ALA A 215 -15.19 20.28 -13.82
N ILE A 216 -14.66 21.16 -12.97
CA ILE A 216 -13.22 21.42 -12.92
C ILE A 216 -12.59 20.23 -12.21
N THR A 217 -11.67 19.54 -12.89
CA THR A 217 -11.02 18.32 -12.37
C THR A 217 -9.68 18.61 -11.69
N SER A 218 -8.96 19.65 -12.16
CA SER A 218 -7.70 20.09 -11.58
C SER A 218 -7.42 21.55 -11.91
N PHE A 219 -6.64 22.23 -11.06
CA PHE A 219 -6.30 23.64 -11.24
C PHE A 219 -4.90 23.92 -10.66
N SER A 220 -4.14 24.76 -11.37
CA SER A 220 -2.83 25.24 -10.91
C SER A 220 -2.55 26.62 -11.47
N GLY A 221 -1.72 27.39 -10.78
CA GLY A 221 -1.25 28.69 -11.24
C GLY A 221 0.19 28.95 -10.87
N GLY A 222 0.86 29.75 -11.67
CA GLY A 222 2.24 30.21 -11.42
C GLY A 222 2.38 31.69 -11.75
N SER A 223 3.15 32.41 -10.91
CA SER A 223 3.39 33.84 -11.04
C SER A 223 4.86 34.16 -10.91
N LYS A 224 5.44 34.79 -11.95
CA LYS A 224 6.86 35.20 -11.95
C LYS A 224 7.02 36.56 -12.67
N GLY A 225 7.49 37.55 -11.91
CA GLY A 225 7.60 38.92 -12.44
C GLY A 225 6.24 39.45 -12.86
N GLN A 226 6.10 39.80 -14.14
CA GLN A 226 4.85 40.29 -14.73
C GLN A 226 3.93 39.15 -15.26
N VAL A 227 4.43 37.92 -15.32
CA VAL A 227 3.70 36.77 -15.85
C VAL A 227 2.86 36.16 -14.76
N LEU A 228 1.57 36.05 -14.97
CA LEU A 228 0.65 35.19 -14.23
C LEU A 228 -0.03 34.26 -15.24
N ARG A 229 0.06 32.97 -14.99
CA ARG A 229 -0.68 31.97 -15.77
C ARG A 229 -1.46 31.05 -14.86
N LEU A 230 -2.71 30.88 -15.19
CA LEU A 230 -3.61 29.95 -14.52
C LEU A 230 -4.01 28.87 -15.51
N TYR A 231 -4.02 27.63 -15.05
CA TYR A 231 -4.42 26.49 -15.86
C TYR A 231 -5.52 25.72 -15.14
N ALA A 232 -6.49 25.25 -15.92
CA ALA A 232 -7.59 24.42 -15.41
C ALA A 232 -7.84 23.25 -16.36
N THR A 233 -8.21 22.11 -15.80
CA THR A 233 -8.77 21.00 -16.57
C THR A 233 -10.26 20.93 -16.32
N VAL A 234 -11.04 20.76 -17.39
CA VAL A 234 -12.48 20.61 -17.35
C VAL A 234 -12.84 19.22 -17.87
N GLU A 235 -13.74 18.54 -17.18
CA GLU A 235 -14.21 17.22 -17.57
C GLU A 235 -14.60 17.16 -19.04
N CYS A 236 -14.07 16.18 -19.75
CA CYS A 236 -14.32 16.01 -21.17
C CYS A 236 -15.64 15.27 -21.42
N SER A 237 -16.40 15.77 -22.42
CA SER A 237 -17.62 15.15 -22.89
C SER A 237 -17.77 15.34 -24.41
N LEU A 238 -18.70 14.64 -25.04
CA LEU A 238 -19.03 14.81 -26.43
C LEU A 238 -20.35 15.55 -26.55
N VAL A 239 -20.31 16.70 -27.21
CA VAL A 239 -21.51 17.50 -27.56
C VAL A 239 -21.60 17.60 -29.08
N GLY A 240 -22.66 17.04 -29.66
CA GLY A 240 -22.80 16.97 -31.12
C GLY A 240 -21.64 16.24 -31.82
N GLY A 241 -21.05 15.25 -31.19
CA GLY A 241 -19.89 14.49 -31.69
C GLY A 241 -18.56 15.22 -31.62
N ARG A 242 -18.50 16.40 -31.01
CA ARG A 242 -17.27 17.17 -30.78
C ARG A 242 -16.86 17.11 -29.34
N LEU A 243 -15.54 17.00 -29.12
CA LEU A 243 -14.95 17.03 -27.75
C LEU A 243 -15.16 18.43 -27.15
N THR A 244 -15.73 18.48 -25.96
CA THR A 244 -15.83 19.66 -25.10
C THR A 244 -15.11 19.35 -23.79
N GLY A 245 -14.73 20.39 -23.03
CA GLY A 245 -13.82 20.21 -21.89
C GLY A 245 -12.36 20.20 -22.33
N GLY A 246 -11.48 19.66 -21.48
CA GLY A 246 -10.05 19.62 -21.75
C GLY A 246 -9.24 20.60 -20.93
N VAL A 247 -8.20 21.16 -21.50
CA VAL A 247 -7.22 22.02 -20.82
C VAL A 247 -7.43 23.48 -21.23
N TYR A 248 -7.46 24.37 -20.23
CA TYR A 248 -7.69 25.81 -20.40
C TYR A 248 -6.61 26.62 -19.72
N VAL A 249 -6.28 27.78 -20.28
CA VAL A 249 -5.33 28.75 -19.73
C VAL A 249 -5.97 30.13 -19.62
N SER A 250 -5.62 30.86 -18.57
CA SER A 250 -5.90 32.28 -18.40
C SER A 250 -4.59 33.05 -18.20
N GLU A 251 -4.47 34.18 -18.94
CA GLU A 251 -3.32 35.09 -18.87
C GLU A 251 -3.69 36.44 -18.24
N ASP A 252 -4.95 36.63 -17.92
CA ASP A 252 -5.56 37.88 -17.43
C ASP A 252 -6.18 37.76 -16.04
N ALA A 253 -5.48 37.00 -15.17
CA ALA A 253 -5.90 36.75 -13.79
C ALA A 253 -7.31 36.14 -13.67
N GLY A 254 -7.66 35.23 -14.57
CA GLY A 254 -8.93 34.51 -14.58
C GLY A 254 -10.11 35.29 -15.14
N ALA A 255 -9.90 36.48 -15.75
CA ALA A 255 -10.98 37.23 -16.34
C ALA A 255 -11.54 36.48 -17.57
N THR A 256 -10.65 35.92 -18.41
CA THR A 256 -11.03 35.06 -19.53
C THR A 256 -10.19 33.81 -19.60
N TRP A 257 -10.76 32.76 -20.18
CA TRP A 257 -10.12 31.43 -20.34
C TRP A 257 -10.13 31.03 -21.81
N GLN A 258 -9.04 30.50 -22.30
CA GLN A 258 -8.86 30.00 -23.66
C GLN A 258 -8.50 28.53 -23.63
N SER A 259 -9.04 27.74 -24.56
CA SER A 259 -8.67 26.34 -24.70
C SER A 259 -7.25 26.23 -25.22
N CYS A 260 -6.44 25.40 -24.55
CA CYS A 260 -5.16 24.92 -25.03
C CYS A 260 -5.15 23.38 -25.20
N THR A 261 -6.33 22.79 -25.35
CA THR A 261 -6.52 21.39 -25.74
C THR A 261 -6.17 21.23 -27.22
N GLY A 262 -5.35 20.25 -27.54
CA GLY A 262 -4.73 20.10 -28.87
C GLY A 262 -3.25 20.41 -28.82
N GLY A 263 -2.62 20.79 -29.91
CA GLY A 263 -1.18 21.13 -29.94
C GLY A 263 -0.26 19.98 -29.55
N GLY A 264 -0.70 18.73 -29.70
CA GLY A 264 0.03 17.52 -29.29
C GLY A 264 -0.62 16.73 -28.15
N LEU A 265 -1.65 17.28 -27.46
CA LEU A 265 -2.45 16.51 -26.49
C LEU A 265 -3.28 15.44 -27.18
N ASN A 266 -3.60 14.38 -26.45
CA ASN A 266 -4.55 13.38 -26.90
C ASN A 266 -5.96 13.99 -26.99
N VAL A 267 -6.53 13.99 -28.19
CA VAL A 267 -7.87 14.50 -28.48
C VAL A 267 -8.77 13.43 -29.14
N GLN A 268 -8.38 12.18 -29.07
CA GLN A 268 -9.16 11.07 -29.59
C GLN A 268 -10.53 10.98 -28.90
N THR A 269 -11.54 10.61 -29.65
CA THR A 269 -12.92 10.44 -29.16
C THR A 269 -13.38 8.99 -29.24
N LYS A 270 -12.50 8.08 -29.64
CA LYS A 270 -12.78 6.63 -29.77
C LYS A 270 -11.61 5.83 -29.26
N ARG A 271 -11.89 4.67 -28.71
CA ARG A 271 -10.85 3.69 -28.32
C ARG A 271 -10.09 3.22 -29.56
N THR A 272 -8.78 3.12 -29.43
CA THR A 272 -7.87 2.64 -30.47
C THR A 272 -7.15 1.35 -30.09
N ASP A 273 -7.23 0.95 -28.83
CA ASP A 273 -6.68 -0.31 -28.33
C ASP A 273 -7.52 -0.87 -27.18
N GLN A 274 -7.36 -2.17 -26.90
CA GLN A 274 -8.07 -2.88 -25.84
C GLN A 274 -7.71 -2.43 -24.41
N TRP A 275 -6.68 -1.61 -24.26
CA TRP A 275 -6.15 -1.15 -22.98
C TRP A 275 -6.60 0.27 -22.64
N ALA A 276 -7.32 0.95 -23.54
CA ALA A 276 -7.83 2.29 -23.28
C ALA A 276 -8.83 2.31 -22.12
N ASN A 277 -8.69 3.30 -21.24
CA ASN A 277 -9.56 3.44 -20.06
C ASN A 277 -10.96 3.91 -20.43
N ASN A 278 -11.05 4.84 -21.39
CA ASN A 278 -12.29 5.49 -21.82
C ASN A 278 -12.33 5.64 -23.35
N ASP A 279 -13.48 6.00 -23.88
CA ASP A 279 -13.64 6.33 -25.29
C ASP A 279 -13.22 7.78 -25.62
N ILE A 280 -13.06 8.64 -24.62
CA ILE A 280 -12.61 10.03 -24.75
C ILE A 280 -11.50 10.33 -23.73
N PRO A 281 -10.59 11.30 -24.00
CA PRO A 281 -9.55 11.68 -23.04
C PRO A 281 -10.16 12.28 -21.78
N GLN A 282 -9.50 12.04 -20.63
CA GLN A 282 -9.79 12.70 -19.35
C GLN A 282 -8.50 13.33 -18.83
N TYR A 283 -8.58 14.58 -18.42
CA TYR A 283 -7.44 15.31 -17.90
C TYR A 283 -7.62 15.49 -16.41
N ASP A 284 -6.91 14.65 -15.63
CA ASP A 284 -7.15 14.49 -14.18
C ASP A 284 -6.17 15.27 -13.29
N PHE A 285 -5.12 15.81 -13.89
CA PHE A 285 -4.09 16.54 -13.18
C PHE A 285 -3.48 17.63 -14.05
N ILE A 286 -3.26 18.81 -13.48
CA ILE A 286 -2.51 19.90 -14.11
C ILE A 286 -1.62 20.58 -13.04
N ALA A 287 -0.38 20.92 -13.40
CA ALA A 287 0.51 21.66 -12.51
C ALA A 287 1.47 22.55 -13.27
N THR A 288 1.68 23.75 -12.71
CA THR A 288 2.75 24.69 -13.04
C THR A 288 3.37 25.22 -11.74
N THR A 289 4.40 26.05 -11.82
CA THR A 289 5.09 26.61 -10.66
C THR A 289 5.41 28.09 -10.83
N ASP A 290 5.63 28.80 -9.74
CA ASP A 290 6.13 30.18 -9.75
C ASP A 290 7.55 30.31 -10.33
N LYS A 291 8.32 29.22 -10.36
CA LYS A 291 9.67 29.23 -10.96
C LYS A 291 9.63 29.35 -12.47
N ASP A 292 8.63 28.70 -13.09
CA ASP A 292 8.42 28.73 -14.53
C ASP A 292 6.91 28.56 -14.85
N PRO A 293 6.13 29.64 -14.89
CA PRO A 293 4.71 29.59 -15.21
C PRO A 293 4.39 29.15 -16.64
N MET A 294 5.39 29.17 -17.54
CA MET A 294 5.23 28.72 -18.93
C MET A 294 5.34 27.20 -19.05
N ARG A 295 6.01 26.56 -18.08
CA ARG A 295 6.11 25.11 -18.01
C ARG A 295 4.91 24.55 -17.28
N VAL A 296 4.17 23.71 -17.96
CA VAL A 296 2.98 23.07 -17.40
C VAL A 296 2.95 21.60 -17.76
N TYR A 297 2.50 20.80 -16.80
CA TYR A 297 2.31 19.38 -16.95
C TYR A 297 0.84 19.04 -16.81
N VAL A 298 0.35 18.14 -17.64
CA VAL A 298 -1.03 17.62 -17.58
C VAL A 298 -1.01 16.10 -17.72
N TYR A 299 -1.72 15.39 -16.87
CA TYR A 299 -1.94 13.96 -17.06
C TYR A 299 -3.27 13.74 -17.79
N CYS A 300 -3.21 12.95 -18.87
CA CYS A 300 -4.36 12.53 -19.64
C CYS A 300 -4.54 11.02 -19.50
N ALA A 301 -5.72 10.58 -19.09
CA ALA A 301 -6.21 9.22 -19.24
C ALA A 301 -7.18 9.13 -20.43
N GLY A 302 -7.47 7.93 -20.95
CA GLY A 302 -8.54 7.79 -21.95
C GLY A 302 -8.22 6.87 -23.12
N THR A 303 -8.32 7.36 -24.33
CA THR A 303 -8.61 6.58 -25.54
C THR A 303 -7.50 5.67 -26.06
N SER A 304 -6.24 5.95 -25.75
CA SER A 304 -5.10 5.13 -26.21
C SER A 304 -3.89 5.29 -25.30
N TYR A 305 -3.09 4.22 -25.22
CA TYR A 305 -1.76 4.25 -24.59
C TYR A 305 -0.62 4.40 -25.60
N TRP A 306 -0.92 4.51 -26.90
CA TRP A 306 0.06 4.55 -27.96
C TRP A 306 0.17 5.92 -28.62
N PRO A 307 1.41 6.39 -28.95
CA PRO A 307 1.57 7.61 -29.74
C PRO A 307 0.88 7.54 -31.10
N PRO A 308 0.49 8.69 -31.65
CA PRO A 308 0.70 10.05 -31.14
C PRO A 308 -0.29 10.47 -30.07
N ASN A 309 -1.41 9.76 -29.91
CA ASN A 309 -2.53 10.13 -29.04
C ASN A 309 -2.68 9.12 -27.91
N HIS A 310 -1.77 9.12 -26.95
CA HIS A 310 -1.81 8.16 -25.86
C HIS A 310 -2.07 8.81 -24.49
N SER A 311 -2.60 8.01 -23.57
CA SER A 311 -2.84 8.41 -22.18
C SER A 311 -1.52 8.42 -21.43
N THR A 312 -1.08 9.60 -21.00
CA THR A 312 0.22 9.80 -20.37
C THR A 312 0.33 11.18 -19.70
N LEU A 313 1.48 11.45 -19.08
CA LEU A 313 1.85 12.81 -18.69
C LEU A 313 2.37 13.57 -19.92
N TYR A 314 1.79 14.72 -20.17
CA TYR A 314 2.24 15.68 -21.18
C TYR A 314 2.93 16.86 -20.52
N ARG A 315 3.89 17.45 -21.24
CA ARG A 315 4.60 18.66 -20.86
C ARG A 315 4.48 19.70 -21.97
N SER A 316 4.24 20.94 -21.58
CA SER A 316 4.41 22.14 -22.39
C SER A 316 5.49 23.04 -21.80
N ASP A 317 6.30 23.68 -22.64
CA ASP A 317 7.30 24.66 -22.24
C ASP A 317 6.96 26.07 -22.76
N ASP A 318 5.82 26.24 -23.44
CA ASP A 318 5.36 27.46 -24.10
C ASP A 318 3.98 27.95 -23.62
N GLY A 319 3.61 27.60 -22.41
CA GLY A 319 2.36 28.03 -21.78
C GLY A 319 1.12 27.32 -22.29
N GLY A 320 1.25 26.10 -22.78
CA GLY A 320 0.13 25.28 -23.24
C GLY A 320 -0.16 25.39 -24.73
N LYS A 321 0.68 26.07 -25.50
CA LYS A 321 0.50 26.19 -26.97
C LYS A 321 0.85 24.89 -27.68
N THR A 322 1.96 24.25 -27.27
CA THR A 322 2.38 22.94 -27.77
C THR A 322 2.66 21.98 -26.62
N TRP A 323 2.41 20.69 -26.87
CA TRP A 323 2.55 19.64 -25.88
C TRP A 323 3.33 18.46 -26.44
N ARG A 324 4.12 17.84 -25.57
CA ARG A 324 4.80 16.58 -25.86
C ARG A 324 4.59 15.58 -24.72
N ALA A 325 4.46 14.32 -25.06
CA ALA A 325 4.41 13.25 -24.06
C ALA A 325 5.74 13.14 -23.33
N ALA A 326 5.69 12.90 -22.03
CA ALA A 326 6.83 12.90 -21.12
C ALA A 326 6.95 11.62 -20.28
N PHE A 327 6.01 10.66 -20.41
CA PHE A 327 5.99 9.41 -19.64
C PHE A 327 5.62 8.23 -20.53
N PHE A 328 6.52 7.26 -20.64
CA PHE A 328 6.39 6.07 -21.48
C PHE A 328 6.76 4.83 -20.67
N SER A 329 5.78 4.24 -20.00
CA SER A 329 5.98 3.14 -19.05
C SER A 329 5.81 1.75 -19.64
N ASP A 330 5.19 1.62 -20.81
CA ASP A 330 5.00 0.30 -21.42
C ASP A 330 6.31 -0.18 -22.08
N PRO A 331 6.84 -1.35 -21.69
CA PRO A 331 8.07 -1.91 -22.28
C PRO A 331 8.03 -2.07 -23.82
N ARG A 332 6.86 -2.14 -24.44
CA ARG A 332 6.70 -2.14 -25.90
C ARG A 332 7.22 -0.87 -26.56
N PHE A 333 7.26 0.25 -25.83
CA PHE A 333 7.88 1.49 -26.30
C PHE A 333 9.39 1.40 -26.48
N ALA A 334 10.06 0.43 -25.86
CA ALA A 334 11.50 0.21 -26.04
C ALA A 334 11.87 -0.05 -27.51
N GLN A 335 11.02 -0.79 -28.24
CA GLN A 335 11.20 -1.04 -29.67
C GLN A 335 11.14 0.24 -30.51
N ARG A 336 10.46 1.29 -30.01
CA ARG A 336 10.35 2.60 -30.65
C ARG A 336 11.32 3.64 -30.06
N LYS A 337 12.23 3.20 -29.15
CA LYS A 337 13.13 4.08 -28.41
C LYS A 337 12.42 5.20 -27.60
N LEU A 338 11.20 4.94 -27.16
CA LEU A 338 10.38 5.89 -26.40
C LEU A 338 10.28 5.53 -24.91
N TYR A 339 10.51 4.27 -24.52
CA TYR A 339 10.48 3.83 -23.13
C TYR A 339 11.48 4.61 -22.30
N ASN A 340 11.02 5.29 -21.23
CA ASN A 340 11.84 6.20 -20.45
C ASN A 340 11.72 5.99 -18.93
N VAL A 341 11.26 4.80 -18.51
CA VAL A 341 11.16 4.42 -17.10
C VAL A 341 12.24 3.39 -16.76
N GLU A 342 12.90 3.52 -15.61
CA GLU A 342 13.81 2.49 -15.13
C GLU A 342 13.06 1.17 -14.90
N ASP A 343 13.71 0.06 -15.22
CA ASP A 343 13.17 -1.26 -15.01
C ASP A 343 13.14 -1.65 -13.53
N ASP A 344 12.10 -2.37 -13.14
CA ASP A 344 11.93 -2.99 -11.84
C ASP A 344 11.24 -4.36 -11.98
N TYR A 345 10.94 -5.04 -10.86
CA TYR A 345 10.25 -6.33 -10.93
C TYR A 345 8.81 -6.19 -11.46
N VAL A 346 8.18 -5.04 -11.28
CA VAL A 346 6.81 -4.77 -11.75
C VAL A 346 6.79 -4.74 -13.29
N SER A 347 7.72 -4.01 -13.91
CA SER A 347 7.83 -3.90 -15.36
C SER A 347 8.46 -5.14 -16.02
N ARG A 348 9.55 -5.65 -15.45
CA ARG A 348 10.35 -6.74 -16.03
C ARG A 348 9.76 -8.12 -15.82
N GLN A 349 9.44 -8.44 -14.57
CA GLN A 349 9.07 -9.78 -14.16
C GLN A 349 7.56 -9.96 -14.10
N TRP A 350 6.83 -9.05 -13.47
CA TRP A 350 5.37 -9.07 -13.45
C TRP A 350 4.77 -8.68 -14.80
N LYS A 351 5.51 -7.94 -15.64
CA LYS A 351 5.04 -7.42 -16.93
C LYS A 351 3.74 -6.62 -16.77
N GLN A 352 3.57 -6.05 -15.59
CA GLN A 352 2.46 -5.15 -15.31
C GLN A 352 2.68 -3.89 -16.13
N ARG A 353 1.68 -3.54 -16.90
CA ARG A 353 1.64 -2.24 -17.55
C ARG A 353 0.81 -1.34 -16.67
N GLU A 354 1.42 -0.33 -16.13
CA GLU A 354 0.67 0.65 -15.38
C GLU A 354 -0.11 1.53 -16.35
N GLN A 355 -1.36 1.23 -16.49
CA GLN A 355 -2.28 1.88 -17.44
C GLN A 355 -3.37 2.66 -16.72
N SER A 356 -3.44 2.54 -15.40
CA SER A 356 -4.35 3.35 -14.60
C SER A 356 -3.78 4.75 -14.43
N PRO A 357 -4.62 5.78 -14.37
CA PRO A 357 -4.19 7.12 -13.98
C PRO A 357 -3.41 7.06 -12.66
N PRO A 358 -2.35 7.86 -12.50
CA PRO A 358 -1.66 7.94 -11.23
C PRO A 358 -2.62 8.41 -10.14
N ARG A 359 -2.40 7.92 -8.94
CA ARG A 359 -3.16 8.33 -7.76
C ARG A 359 -2.76 9.71 -7.29
N SER A 360 -1.52 10.08 -7.54
CA SER A 360 -0.97 11.40 -7.24
C SER A 360 0.18 11.71 -8.20
N VAL A 361 0.19 12.95 -8.69
CA VAL A 361 1.31 13.54 -9.42
C VAL A 361 1.64 14.87 -8.75
N VAL A 362 2.92 15.16 -8.55
CA VAL A 362 3.39 16.37 -7.89
C VAL A 362 4.56 16.95 -8.67
N VAL A 363 4.48 18.23 -9.02
CA VAL A 363 5.58 19.02 -9.54
C VAL A 363 6.20 19.82 -8.39
N CYS A 364 7.53 19.77 -8.24
CA CYS A 364 8.24 20.49 -7.19
C CYS A 364 8.15 22.00 -7.41
N GLY A 365 7.59 22.76 -6.48
CA GLY A 365 7.44 24.21 -6.57
C GLY A 365 8.76 24.96 -6.70
N GLY A 366 9.84 24.42 -6.19
CA GLY A 366 11.18 25.01 -6.26
C GLY A 366 12.00 24.62 -7.50
N ASN A 367 11.62 23.53 -8.16
CA ASN A 367 12.27 23.04 -9.39
C ASN A 367 11.26 22.32 -10.28
N PRO A 368 10.78 22.93 -11.36
CA PRO A 368 9.77 22.36 -12.24
C PRO A 368 10.23 21.14 -13.06
N ASP A 369 11.52 20.80 -13.07
CA ASP A 369 12.03 19.56 -13.66
C ASP A 369 11.89 18.35 -12.74
N VAL A 370 11.64 18.58 -11.45
CA VAL A 370 11.40 17.51 -10.47
C VAL A 370 9.91 17.21 -10.39
N ILE A 371 9.55 15.99 -10.77
CA ILE A 371 8.18 15.48 -10.69
C ILE A 371 8.21 14.13 -9.97
N ALA A 372 7.28 13.91 -9.08
CA ALA A 372 7.04 12.62 -8.45
C ALA A 372 5.63 12.13 -8.73
N MET A 373 5.47 10.81 -8.85
CA MET A 373 4.20 10.18 -9.21
C MET A 373 4.04 8.85 -8.49
N CYS A 374 2.85 8.54 -8.02
CA CYS A 374 2.55 7.23 -7.47
C CYS A 374 1.26 6.64 -8.04
N THR A 375 1.25 5.31 -8.12
CA THR A 375 0.14 4.50 -8.63
C THR A 375 -0.22 3.40 -7.62
N SER A 376 -0.92 2.37 -8.04
CA SER A 376 -1.17 1.16 -7.22
C SER A 376 0.03 0.21 -7.14
N ALA A 377 1.08 0.43 -7.94
CA ALA A 377 2.26 -0.44 -7.97
C ALA A 377 3.57 0.33 -7.89
N TRP A 378 3.63 1.52 -8.47
CA TRP A 378 4.85 2.30 -8.65
C TRP A 378 4.88 3.58 -7.81
N CYS A 379 6.09 3.88 -7.34
CA CYS A 379 6.51 5.21 -6.93
C CYS A 379 7.66 5.64 -7.85
N LEU A 380 7.45 6.71 -8.59
CA LEU A 380 8.34 7.18 -9.67
C LEU A 380 8.74 8.63 -9.45
N ARG A 381 9.92 8.96 -9.94
CA ARG A 381 10.44 10.34 -9.93
C ARG A 381 11.25 10.62 -11.19
N THR A 382 11.14 11.85 -11.69
CA THR A 382 12.05 12.44 -12.67
C THR A 382 12.71 13.68 -12.09
N ASP A 383 13.95 13.95 -12.50
CA ASP A 383 14.71 15.14 -12.13
C ASP A 383 15.06 16.01 -13.37
N ASP A 384 14.55 15.64 -14.56
CA ASP A 384 14.84 16.24 -15.86
C ASP A 384 13.58 16.61 -16.68
N GLY A 385 12.45 16.79 -15.98
CA GLY A 385 11.19 17.20 -16.58
C GLY A 385 10.54 16.12 -17.45
N GLY A 386 10.75 14.85 -17.10
CA GLY A 386 10.12 13.71 -17.72
C GLY A 386 10.89 13.10 -18.89
N LEU A 387 12.17 13.40 -19.06
CA LEU A 387 13.01 12.73 -20.06
C LEU A 387 13.35 11.31 -19.62
N LYS A 388 13.65 11.14 -18.32
CA LYS A 388 13.88 9.84 -17.69
C LYS A 388 13.17 9.75 -16.35
N TRP A 389 12.55 8.59 -16.06
CA TRP A 389 11.88 8.31 -14.79
C TRP A 389 12.61 7.22 -14.02
N ARG A 390 12.89 7.51 -12.77
CA ARG A 390 13.53 6.59 -11.82
C ARG A 390 12.47 5.95 -10.94
N VAL A 391 12.65 4.65 -10.67
CA VAL A 391 11.89 3.90 -9.69
C VAL A 391 12.35 4.28 -8.28
N CYS A 392 11.39 4.54 -7.37
CA CYS A 392 11.65 5.00 -6.01
C CYS A 392 11.27 3.98 -4.92
N HIS A 393 10.70 2.83 -5.25
CA HIS A 393 10.23 1.86 -4.26
C HIS A 393 11.14 0.63 -4.13
N THR A 394 12.01 0.40 -5.12
CA THR A 394 12.95 -0.73 -5.14
C THR A 394 14.18 -0.37 -5.99
N GLY A 395 15.17 -1.22 -6.01
CA GLY A 395 16.34 -1.10 -6.89
C GLY A 395 16.90 -2.47 -7.25
N PRO A 396 17.62 -2.60 -8.38
CA PRO A 396 18.30 -3.83 -8.74
C PRO A 396 19.39 -4.18 -7.72
N ALA A 397 19.55 -5.46 -7.40
CA ALA A 397 20.48 -5.94 -6.39
C ALA A 397 21.35 -7.13 -6.87
N GLY A 398 21.46 -7.31 -8.17
CA GLY A 398 22.24 -8.37 -8.79
C GLY A 398 21.41 -9.28 -9.69
N ASP A 399 22.05 -10.29 -10.27
CA ASP A 399 21.45 -11.14 -11.30
C ASP A 399 20.40 -12.13 -10.75
N GLY A 400 20.47 -12.46 -9.45
CA GLY A 400 19.59 -13.44 -8.81
C GLY A 400 19.95 -14.87 -9.18
N ASP A 401 18.94 -15.65 -9.61
CA ASP A 401 19.11 -17.04 -10.06
C ASP A 401 18.20 -17.36 -11.28
N ALA A 402 18.02 -18.65 -11.58
CA ALA A 402 17.14 -19.09 -12.65
C ALA A 402 15.68 -18.58 -12.50
N GLY A 403 15.27 -18.17 -11.33
CA GLY A 403 13.95 -17.57 -11.05
C GLY A 403 13.84 -16.11 -11.44
N GLY A 404 14.96 -15.41 -11.63
CA GLY A 404 14.97 -14.01 -12.05
C GLY A 404 15.98 -13.12 -11.31
N GLN A 405 15.93 -11.85 -11.62
CA GLN A 405 16.78 -10.82 -11.03
C GLN A 405 16.44 -10.59 -9.55
N ALA A 406 17.46 -10.27 -8.76
CA ALA A 406 17.30 -9.87 -7.37
C ALA A 406 17.04 -8.36 -7.24
N TRP A 407 16.20 -7.99 -6.27
CA TRP A 407 15.78 -6.63 -5.96
C TRP A 407 16.01 -6.32 -4.49
N GLN A 408 16.42 -5.10 -4.19
CA GLN A 408 16.58 -4.63 -2.80
C GLN A 408 15.34 -3.92 -2.30
N CYS A 409 15.07 -4.06 -1.01
CA CYS A 409 14.11 -3.24 -0.30
C CYS A 409 14.72 -1.87 0.01
N ASN A 410 14.06 -0.80 -0.40
CA ASN A 410 14.47 0.56 -0.05
C ASN A 410 13.59 1.21 1.02
N GLY A 411 12.72 0.43 1.67
CA GLY A 411 11.89 0.87 2.79
C GLY A 411 10.45 1.24 2.46
N LEU A 412 10.11 1.48 1.19
CA LEU A 412 8.72 1.75 0.77
C LEU A 412 7.98 0.43 0.52
N VAL A 413 7.54 -0.23 1.57
CA VAL A 413 6.85 -1.53 1.53
C VAL A 413 5.36 -1.34 1.80
N VAL A 414 4.50 -1.79 0.90
CA VAL A 414 3.07 -1.44 0.91
C VAL A 414 2.15 -2.67 0.86
N THR A 415 2.67 -3.85 0.54
CA THR A 415 1.87 -5.04 0.29
C THR A 415 1.63 -5.87 1.54
N THR A 416 0.50 -6.58 1.61
CA THR A 416 0.16 -7.53 2.67
C THR A 416 0.94 -8.83 2.54
N THR A 417 1.36 -9.40 3.69
CA THR A 417 2.05 -10.69 3.76
C THR A 417 1.37 -11.64 4.73
N TRP A 418 1.26 -12.91 4.32
CA TRP A 418 0.64 -13.94 5.15
C TRP A 418 1.63 -14.69 6.01
N ASN A 419 2.74 -15.13 5.42
CA ASN A 419 3.75 -15.90 6.12
C ASN A 419 5.16 -15.55 5.65
N TYR A 420 6.13 -15.81 6.52
CA TYR A 420 7.56 -15.74 6.27
C TYR A 420 8.19 -17.06 6.67
N TYR A 421 9.04 -17.59 5.81
CA TYR A 421 9.70 -18.86 6.07
C TYR A 421 11.21 -18.77 5.85
N ILE A 422 11.93 -19.59 6.59
CA ILE A 422 13.36 -19.87 6.41
C ILE A 422 13.45 -21.33 5.97
N ASP A 423 14.22 -21.61 4.92
CA ASP A 423 14.42 -22.94 4.41
C ASP A 423 15.08 -23.83 5.48
N PRO A 424 14.47 -24.97 5.85
CA PRO A 424 15.03 -25.83 6.90
C PRO A 424 16.36 -26.49 6.51
N HIS A 425 16.64 -26.59 5.20
CA HIS A 425 17.88 -27.19 4.68
C HIS A 425 18.94 -26.16 4.34
N GLN A 426 18.53 -24.93 4.02
CA GLN A 426 19.42 -23.85 3.62
C GLN A 426 19.01 -22.52 4.29
N PRO A 427 19.50 -22.25 5.53
CA PRO A 427 19.07 -21.08 6.31
C PRO A 427 19.35 -19.71 5.71
N THR A 428 20.14 -19.62 4.63
CA THR A 428 20.31 -18.38 3.87
C THR A 428 19.14 -18.08 2.94
N ARG A 429 18.31 -19.09 2.66
CA ARG A 429 17.15 -18.97 1.77
C ARG A 429 15.90 -18.68 2.57
N HIS A 430 15.27 -17.55 2.24
CA HIS A 430 14.04 -17.10 2.89
C HIS A 430 12.93 -16.94 1.86
N TYR A 431 11.66 -16.96 2.34
CA TYR A 431 10.48 -16.90 1.50
C TYR A 431 9.43 -15.97 2.10
N ILE A 432 8.78 -15.18 1.25
CA ILE A 432 7.64 -14.35 1.64
C ILE A 432 6.41 -14.79 0.83
N CYS A 433 5.33 -15.08 1.56
CA CYS A 433 4.01 -15.34 1.00
C CYS A 433 3.23 -14.04 0.97
N TYR A 434 3.03 -13.48 -0.21
CA TYR A 434 2.34 -12.21 -0.43
C TYR A 434 0.88 -12.39 -0.83
N THR A 435 0.09 -11.38 -0.53
CA THR A 435 -1.15 -11.05 -1.24
C THR A 435 -0.81 -10.19 -2.46
N ASP A 436 -1.62 -10.28 -3.52
CA ASP A 436 -1.59 -9.51 -4.77
C ASP A 436 -0.37 -9.73 -5.66
N ILE A 437 0.80 -9.99 -5.10
CA ILE A 437 2.03 -10.23 -5.84
C ILE A 437 2.58 -11.66 -5.68
N GLY A 438 1.87 -12.52 -4.96
CA GLY A 438 2.11 -13.95 -4.84
C GLY A 438 3.30 -14.32 -3.97
N PHE A 439 4.53 -14.33 -4.49
CA PHE A 439 5.65 -15.01 -3.85
C PHE A 439 7.00 -14.34 -4.14
N ALA A 440 7.87 -14.30 -3.14
CA ALA A 440 9.25 -13.88 -3.31
C ALA A 440 10.21 -14.78 -2.53
N ARG A 441 11.42 -14.94 -3.07
CA ARG A 441 12.52 -15.72 -2.48
C ARG A 441 13.74 -14.83 -2.25
N SER A 442 14.48 -15.09 -1.18
CA SER A 442 15.80 -14.53 -0.91
C SER A 442 16.82 -15.66 -0.86
N LEU A 443 18.05 -15.38 -1.28
CA LEU A 443 19.20 -16.31 -1.22
C LEU A 443 20.24 -15.86 -0.19
N ASP A 444 20.03 -14.73 0.45
CA ASP A 444 21.02 -14.00 1.25
C ASP A 444 20.48 -13.51 2.61
N THR A 445 19.65 -14.34 3.25
CA THR A 445 19.02 -14.07 4.55
C THR A 445 18.09 -12.86 4.57
N GLY A 446 17.37 -12.62 3.46
CA GLY A 446 16.38 -11.56 3.34
C GLY A 446 16.93 -10.17 3.06
N LYS A 447 18.16 -10.06 2.57
CA LYS A 447 18.74 -8.77 2.16
C LYS A 447 18.23 -8.34 0.79
N THR A 448 18.15 -9.30 -0.14
CA THR A 448 17.61 -9.10 -1.49
C THR A 448 16.56 -10.15 -1.83
N TRP A 449 15.68 -9.85 -2.80
CA TRP A 449 14.50 -10.64 -3.09
C TRP A 449 14.31 -10.86 -4.59
N ILE A 450 13.99 -12.08 -4.97
CA ILE A 450 13.61 -12.49 -6.32
C ILE A 450 12.11 -12.68 -6.34
N TRP A 451 11.40 -11.90 -7.16
CA TRP A 451 9.96 -12.04 -7.32
C TRP A 451 9.61 -13.24 -8.22
N GLN A 452 8.61 -14.04 -7.82
CA GLN A 452 8.25 -15.30 -8.49
C GLN A 452 6.77 -15.42 -8.84
N GLY A 453 6.02 -14.32 -8.84
CA GLY A 453 4.56 -14.37 -9.04
C GLY A 453 4.11 -14.94 -10.40
N GLN A 454 4.91 -14.82 -11.48
CA GLN A 454 4.51 -15.33 -12.80
C GLN A 454 4.53 -16.86 -12.91
N GLN A 455 5.38 -17.52 -12.14
CA GLN A 455 5.56 -18.97 -12.16
C GLN A 455 4.49 -19.71 -11.34
N LEU A 456 3.69 -18.96 -10.59
CA LEU A 456 2.61 -19.52 -9.78
C LEU A 456 1.42 -19.95 -10.64
N PRO A 457 0.78 -21.09 -10.35
CA PRO A 457 -0.48 -21.48 -10.99
C PRO A 457 -1.63 -20.51 -10.71
N TRP A 458 -1.63 -19.90 -9.52
CA TRP A 458 -2.54 -18.85 -9.10
C TRP A 458 -1.73 -17.67 -8.58
N LYS A 459 -1.85 -16.54 -9.24
CA LYS A 459 -0.85 -15.46 -9.18
C LYS A 459 -1.11 -14.39 -8.13
N ASN A 460 -2.27 -14.42 -7.45
CA ASN A 460 -2.62 -13.36 -6.51
C ASN A 460 -2.02 -13.59 -5.13
N THR A 461 -2.31 -14.73 -4.48
CA THR A 461 -1.92 -14.94 -3.08
C THR A 461 -1.32 -16.32 -2.86
N VAL A 462 -0.19 -16.37 -2.15
CA VAL A 462 0.33 -17.57 -1.47
C VAL A 462 0.03 -17.41 0.01
N TYR A 463 -0.68 -18.38 0.58
CA TYR A 463 -1.07 -18.32 2.00
C TYR A 463 -0.06 -19.05 2.89
N GLU A 464 0.35 -20.25 2.51
CA GLU A 464 1.19 -21.10 3.36
C GLU A 464 2.11 -21.98 2.53
N LEU A 465 3.29 -22.31 3.09
CA LEU A 465 4.25 -23.27 2.54
C LEU A 465 4.49 -24.40 3.52
N ALA A 466 4.64 -25.62 2.99
CA ALA A 466 5.11 -26.79 3.72
C ALA A 466 6.39 -27.34 3.06
N PHE A 467 7.47 -27.44 3.83
CA PHE A 467 8.77 -27.93 3.36
C PHE A 467 8.93 -29.41 3.64
N ASP A 468 9.45 -30.17 2.66
CA ASP A 468 9.81 -31.57 2.88
C ASP A 468 11.05 -31.67 3.77
N PRO A 469 10.99 -32.29 4.95
CA PRO A 469 12.14 -32.35 5.85
C PRO A 469 13.28 -33.28 5.36
N ALA A 470 13.03 -34.10 4.35
CA ALA A 470 14.00 -35.06 3.82
C ALA A 470 14.43 -34.77 2.36
N VAL A 471 13.68 -33.93 1.63
CA VAL A 471 13.95 -33.65 0.22
C VAL A 471 14.20 -32.17 0.02
N HIS A 472 15.45 -31.82 -0.22
CA HIS A 472 15.86 -30.44 -0.46
C HIS A 472 15.15 -29.85 -1.67
N GLY A 473 14.64 -28.62 -1.52
CA GLY A 473 13.95 -27.89 -2.59
C GLY A 473 12.51 -28.28 -2.80
N ARG A 474 12.01 -29.34 -2.14
CA ARG A 474 10.60 -29.72 -2.25
C ARG A 474 9.75 -28.94 -1.28
N ILE A 475 8.77 -28.24 -1.86
CA ILE A 475 7.85 -27.34 -1.14
C ILE A 475 6.44 -27.54 -1.70
N TRP A 476 5.44 -27.59 -0.84
CA TRP A 476 4.03 -27.46 -1.22
C TRP A 476 3.54 -26.08 -0.79
N GLY A 477 2.78 -25.42 -1.67
CA GLY A 477 2.20 -24.09 -1.40
C GLY A 477 0.69 -24.09 -1.54
N ALA A 478 0.00 -23.57 -0.54
CA ALA A 478 -1.44 -23.28 -0.59
C ALA A 478 -1.64 -21.90 -1.21
N MET A 479 -2.43 -21.81 -2.28
CA MET A 479 -2.52 -20.64 -3.15
C MET A 479 -3.94 -20.31 -3.58
N SER A 480 -4.18 -19.06 -3.95
CA SER A 480 -5.50 -18.60 -4.43
C SER A 480 -5.41 -17.37 -5.33
N ASN A 481 -6.44 -17.17 -6.16
CA ASN A 481 -6.72 -15.88 -6.80
C ASN A 481 -7.67 -14.99 -5.97
N THR A 482 -8.12 -15.46 -4.80
CA THR A 482 -8.81 -14.62 -3.79
C THR A 482 -7.82 -14.21 -2.74
N HIS A 483 -7.71 -12.91 -2.46
CA HIS A 483 -6.88 -12.36 -1.41
C HIS A 483 -7.64 -12.19 -0.09
N ASP A 484 -6.91 -11.90 0.99
CA ASP A 484 -7.41 -11.44 2.29
C ASP A 484 -8.36 -12.42 3.02
N ILE A 485 -8.17 -13.71 2.85
CA ILE A 485 -8.90 -14.70 3.67
C ILE A 485 -8.08 -14.99 4.95
N PRO A 486 -8.66 -14.82 6.15
CA PRO A 486 -10.06 -14.67 6.52
C PRO A 486 -10.44 -13.25 6.99
N ASN A 487 -10.14 -12.20 6.25
CA ASN A 487 -10.42 -10.83 6.63
C ASN A 487 -11.87 -10.37 6.36
N ASP A 488 -12.23 -9.21 6.90
CA ASP A 488 -13.61 -8.68 6.90
C ASP A 488 -14.24 -8.58 5.49
N ASN A 489 -13.46 -8.21 4.49
CA ASN A 489 -13.97 -8.08 3.13
C ASN A 489 -14.52 -9.39 2.55
N VAL A 490 -13.87 -10.51 2.85
CA VAL A 490 -14.32 -11.86 2.41
C VAL A 490 -15.42 -12.39 3.32
N ILE A 491 -15.29 -12.20 4.65
CA ILE A 491 -16.29 -12.64 5.62
C ILE A 491 -17.61 -11.92 5.40
N SER A 492 -17.58 -10.62 5.17
CA SER A 492 -18.76 -9.78 4.91
C SER A 492 -19.38 -9.97 3.52
N GLY A 493 -18.69 -10.64 2.61
CA GLY A 493 -19.12 -10.81 1.22
C GLY A 493 -18.91 -9.57 0.34
N ARG A 494 -18.21 -8.54 0.82
CA ARG A 494 -17.82 -7.38 0.01
C ARG A 494 -16.86 -7.79 -1.12
N HIS A 495 -15.94 -8.71 -0.84
CA HIS A 495 -15.14 -9.37 -1.87
C HIS A 495 -15.72 -10.75 -2.18
N ARG A 496 -16.02 -10.97 -3.45
CA ARG A 496 -16.44 -12.28 -3.94
C ARG A 496 -15.27 -13.26 -3.88
N VAL A 497 -15.50 -14.44 -3.32
CA VAL A 497 -14.55 -15.54 -3.39
C VAL A 497 -14.44 -16.01 -4.84
N ILE A 498 -13.25 -15.91 -5.41
CA ILE A 498 -12.94 -16.46 -6.71
C ILE A 498 -12.62 -17.95 -6.51
N VAL A 499 -13.40 -18.84 -7.13
CA VAL A 499 -13.25 -20.28 -6.99
C VAL A 499 -12.05 -20.76 -7.84
N GLN A 500 -10.87 -20.20 -7.57
CA GLN A 500 -9.60 -20.51 -8.22
C GLN A 500 -8.51 -20.52 -7.17
N GLY A 501 -7.89 -21.66 -6.99
CA GLY A 501 -6.88 -21.92 -5.99
C GLY A 501 -6.65 -23.42 -5.83
N GLY A 502 -5.86 -23.78 -4.85
CA GLY A 502 -5.51 -25.14 -4.50
C GLY A 502 -4.13 -25.23 -3.89
N VAL A 503 -3.47 -26.38 -4.12
CA VAL A 503 -2.10 -26.62 -3.70
C VAL A 503 -1.24 -26.84 -4.95
N ALA A 504 -0.03 -26.28 -4.93
CA ALA A 504 1.00 -26.53 -5.94
C ALA A 504 2.26 -27.08 -5.27
N ARG A 505 3.10 -27.78 -6.02
CA ARG A 505 4.37 -28.33 -5.57
C ARG A 505 5.52 -27.75 -6.40
N SER A 506 6.59 -27.43 -5.71
CA SER A 506 7.91 -27.13 -6.27
C SER A 506 8.89 -28.22 -5.85
N ASP A 507 9.84 -28.57 -6.72
CA ASP A 507 10.99 -29.44 -6.40
C ASP A 507 12.33 -28.71 -6.62
N ASP A 508 12.29 -27.38 -6.81
CA ASP A 508 13.43 -26.52 -7.14
C ASP A 508 13.48 -25.24 -6.30
N PHE A 509 13.13 -25.37 -5.00
CA PHE A 509 13.15 -24.26 -4.04
C PHE A 509 12.20 -23.10 -4.41
N GLY A 510 11.07 -23.39 -5.05
CA GLY A 510 10.06 -22.37 -5.41
C GLY A 510 10.38 -21.61 -6.70
N VAL A 511 11.32 -22.07 -7.55
CA VAL A 511 11.58 -21.48 -8.87
C VAL A 511 10.45 -21.78 -9.82
N SER A 512 10.00 -23.03 -9.84
CA SER A 512 8.86 -23.47 -10.65
C SER A 512 7.83 -24.23 -9.81
N TRP A 513 6.58 -24.24 -10.27
CA TRP A 513 5.46 -24.80 -9.52
C TRP A 513 4.55 -25.65 -10.41
N GLN A 514 4.25 -26.84 -9.97
CA GLN A 514 3.29 -27.75 -10.57
C GLN A 514 1.97 -27.71 -9.78
N LYS A 515 0.88 -27.40 -10.46
CA LYS A 515 -0.47 -27.51 -9.90
C LYS A 515 -0.80 -28.96 -9.57
N LEU A 516 -1.37 -29.19 -8.37
CA LEU A 516 -1.88 -30.50 -7.96
C LEU A 516 -3.39 -30.60 -8.25
N ASP A 517 -3.88 -31.83 -8.43
CA ASP A 517 -5.27 -32.10 -8.82
C ASP A 517 -6.20 -32.15 -7.60
N LEU A 518 -6.61 -30.97 -7.15
CA LEU A 518 -7.61 -30.76 -6.10
C LEU A 518 -8.86 -30.05 -6.67
N PRO A 519 -10.02 -30.19 -6.02
CA PRO A 519 -11.17 -29.38 -6.36
C PRO A 519 -10.85 -27.88 -6.34
N ALA A 520 -11.34 -27.16 -7.35
CA ALA A 520 -11.06 -25.74 -7.49
C ALA A 520 -11.67 -24.94 -6.31
N ALA A 521 -10.82 -24.38 -5.46
CA ALA A 521 -11.17 -23.49 -4.35
C ALA A 521 -9.89 -22.81 -3.84
N PRO A 522 -9.98 -21.67 -3.12
CA PRO A 522 -8.82 -21.12 -2.45
C PRO A 522 -8.15 -22.15 -1.53
N GLY A 523 -6.87 -22.46 -1.80
CA GLY A 523 -6.04 -23.24 -0.88
C GLY A 523 -5.46 -22.33 0.17
N LEU A 524 -5.74 -22.58 1.46
CA LEU A 524 -5.31 -21.69 2.53
C LEU A 524 -4.21 -22.29 3.42
N SER A 525 -4.19 -23.61 3.55
CA SER A 525 -3.18 -24.27 4.36
C SER A 525 -2.83 -25.66 3.78
N VAL A 526 -1.58 -26.05 3.90
CA VAL A 526 -1.08 -27.38 3.56
C VAL A 526 -0.07 -27.84 4.59
N VAL A 527 -0.27 -29.04 5.12
CA VAL A 527 0.64 -29.66 6.08
C VAL A 527 1.00 -31.07 5.62
N LEU A 528 2.18 -31.55 5.99
CA LEU A 528 2.66 -32.89 5.68
C LEU A 528 2.90 -33.72 6.93
N ASP A 529 2.83 -35.03 6.78
CA ASP A 529 3.33 -35.97 7.75
C ASP A 529 4.83 -36.25 7.49
N PRO A 530 5.75 -35.71 8.33
CA PRO A 530 7.19 -35.88 8.13
C PRO A 530 7.67 -37.32 8.30
N THR A 531 6.87 -38.19 8.95
CA THR A 531 7.18 -39.61 9.17
C THR A 531 6.80 -40.50 7.99
N SER A 532 5.97 -39.99 7.04
CA SER A 532 5.61 -40.69 5.82
C SER A 532 6.80 -40.76 4.84
N PRO A 533 6.89 -41.81 3.98
CA PRO A 533 8.00 -41.95 3.02
C PRO A 533 8.13 -40.73 2.10
N PRO A 534 9.36 -40.24 1.81
CA PRO A 534 9.58 -39.06 0.95
C PRO A 534 9.01 -39.17 -0.46
N GLU A 535 8.97 -40.36 -1.03
CA GLU A 535 8.44 -40.61 -2.38
C GLU A 535 6.91 -40.61 -2.44
N ARG A 536 6.24 -40.72 -1.27
CA ARG A 536 4.78 -40.76 -1.15
C ARG A 536 4.31 -40.08 0.15
N ARG A 537 4.65 -38.77 0.27
CA ARG A 537 4.27 -37.99 1.45
C ARG A 537 2.76 -38.01 1.68
N THR A 538 2.37 -38.22 2.92
CA THR A 538 1.01 -37.95 3.34
C THR A 538 0.86 -36.45 3.58
N LEU A 539 -0.14 -35.86 2.91
CA LEU A 539 -0.42 -34.43 2.93
C LEU A 539 -1.87 -34.19 3.35
N TYR A 540 -2.11 -33.05 3.98
CA TYR A 540 -3.45 -32.54 4.26
C TYR A 540 -3.52 -31.11 3.74
N ALA A 541 -4.62 -30.75 3.06
CA ALA A 541 -4.85 -29.43 2.52
C ALA A 541 -6.22 -28.90 2.95
N SER A 542 -6.30 -27.65 3.39
CA SER A 542 -7.57 -26.97 3.60
C SER A 542 -7.95 -26.17 2.36
N LEU A 543 -9.15 -26.42 1.85
CA LEU A 543 -9.76 -25.68 0.77
C LEU A 543 -10.94 -24.87 1.31
N PHE A 544 -10.92 -23.56 1.08
CA PHE A 544 -11.94 -22.65 1.59
C PHE A 544 -13.31 -22.97 0.96
N GLU A 545 -14.31 -23.14 1.80
CA GLU A 545 -15.69 -23.59 1.46
C GLU A 545 -15.78 -25.04 0.91
N LYS A 546 -14.68 -25.82 0.95
CA LYS A 546 -14.66 -27.24 0.48
C LYS A 546 -14.16 -28.22 1.54
N GLY A 547 -13.66 -27.75 2.69
CA GLY A 547 -13.19 -28.63 3.76
C GLY A 547 -11.72 -29.06 3.64
N VAL A 548 -11.40 -30.23 4.18
CA VAL A 548 -10.05 -30.79 4.22
C VAL A 548 -9.93 -31.96 3.24
N TYR A 549 -8.80 -32.05 2.58
CA TYR A 549 -8.43 -33.13 1.65
C TYR A 549 -7.13 -33.77 2.11
N LYS A 550 -7.01 -35.09 1.89
CA LYS A 550 -5.85 -35.91 2.25
C LYS A 550 -5.28 -36.56 1.00
N SER A 551 -3.97 -36.58 0.87
CA SER A 551 -3.20 -37.35 -0.09
C SER A 551 -2.26 -38.31 0.64
N VAL A 552 -2.00 -39.50 0.07
CA VAL A 552 -1.03 -40.47 0.61
C VAL A 552 0.05 -40.83 -0.42
N ASP A 553 0.16 -40.06 -1.48
CA ASP A 553 1.04 -40.32 -2.64
C ASP A 553 1.82 -39.05 -3.08
N GLY A 554 2.05 -38.13 -2.17
CA GLY A 554 2.81 -36.88 -2.39
C GLY A 554 2.01 -35.81 -3.13
N GLY A 555 0.68 -35.89 -3.12
CA GLY A 555 -0.23 -34.92 -3.73
C GLY A 555 -0.66 -35.29 -5.15
N LYS A 556 -0.39 -36.52 -5.64
CA LYS A 556 -0.83 -36.98 -6.96
C LYS A 556 -2.33 -37.19 -6.99
N THR A 557 -2.88 -37.82 -5.94
CA THR A 557 -4.32 -38.00 -5.74
C THR A 557 -4.76 -37.51 -4.39
N TRP A 558 -6.03 -37.05 -4.31
CA TRP A 558 -6.62 -36.52 -3.11
C TRP A 558 -8.00 -37.08 -2.84
N THR A 559 -8.29 -37.35 -1.56
CA THR A 559 -9.61 -37.77 -1.08
C THR A 559 -10.12 -36.78 -0.05
N GLU A 560 -11.43 -36.56 -0.04
CA GLU A 560 -12.04 -35.74 0.99
C GLU A 560 -11.83 -36.35 2.38
N SER A 561 -11.51 -35.50 3.35
CA SER A 561 -11.16 -35.85 4.74
C SER A 561 -11.90 -34.92 5.70
N SER A 562 -13.23 -34.76 5.53
CA SER A 562 -14.04 -33.76 6.22
C SER A 562 -15.14 -34.34 7.12
N ARG A 563 -15.20 -35.66 7.38
CA ARG A 563 -16.26 -36.27 8.17
C ARG A 563 -16.32 -35.72 9.60
N GLY A 564 -17.44 -35.12 10.00
CA GLY A 564 -17.62 -34.50 11.30
C GLY A 564 -17.10 -33.06 11.38
N LEU A 565 -16.59 -32.52 10.25
CA LEU A 565 -16.06 -31.16 10.18
C LEU A 565 -17.14 -30.16 9.78
N GLY A 566 -17.18 -29.03 10.46
CA GLY A 566 -17.98 -27.87 10.08
C GLY A 566 -19.49 -28.10 10.07
N HIS A 567 -20.14 -27.48 9.11
CA HIS A 567 -21.55 -27.61 8.80
C HIS A 567 -21.73 -27.54 7.27
N PRO A 568 -22.72 -28.23 6.66
CA PRO A 568 -22.93 -28.17 5.21
C PRO A 568 -23.03 -26.76 4.62
N SER A 569 -23.53 -25.78 5.41
CA SER A 569 -23.60 -24.37 5.02
C SER A 569 -22.28 -23.61 5.20
N ASN A 570 -21.29 -24.15 5.93
CA ASN A 570 -20.04 -23.46 6.26
C ASN A 570 -18.86 -24.43 6.42
N MET A 571 -18.09 -24.57 5.37
CA MET A 571 -16.83 -25.34 5.30
C MET A 571 -15.63 -24.41 5.08
N ARG A 572 -15.64 -23.21 5.65
CA ARG A 572 -14.57 -22.18 5.51
C ARG A 572 -13.34 -22.51 6.34
N CYS A 573 -12.69 -23.62 6.01
CA CYS A 573 -11.43 -24.05 6.61
C CYS A 573 -10.32 -23.06 6.22
N CYS A 574 -9.73 -22.37 7.19
CA CYS A 574 -8.74 -21.33 6.95
C CYS A 574 -7.32 -21.65 7.44
N LYS A 575 -7.16 -22.60 8.34
CA LYS A 575 -5.85 -23.03 8.81
C LYS A 575 -5.87 -24.50 9.25
N LEU A 576 -4.80 -25.23 8.87
CA LEU A 576 -4.48 -26.56 9.36
C LEU A 576 -3.21 -26.52 10.23
N HIS A 577 -3.11 -27.46 11.15
CA HIS A 577 -1.90 -27.75 11.89
C HIS A 577 -1.81 -29.26 12.16
N ARG A 578 -0.60 -29.81 12.09
CA ARG A 578 -0.30 -31.17 12.52
C ARG A 578 0.74 -31.13 13.62
N SER A 579 0.38 -31.61 14.80
CA SER A 579 1.30 -31.73 15.93
C SER A 579 2.26 -32.92 15.75
N ALA A 580 3.34 -32.94 16.53
CA ALA A 580 4.37 -33.98 16.46
C ALA A 580 3.81 -35.39 16.73
N ASP A 581 2.79 -35.51 17.58
CA ASP A 581 2.08 -36.76 17.90
C ASP A 581 1.11 -37.23 16.77
N GLY A 582 1.01 -36.49 15.68
CA GLY A 582 0.11 -36.78 14.55
C GLY A 582 -1.28 -36.23 14.67
N THR A 583 -1.64 -35.59 15.78
CA THR A 583 -2.93 -34.92 15.95
C THR A 583 -3.07 -33.77 14.96
N LEU A 584 -4.22 -33.71 14.26
CA LEU A 584 -4.54 -32.65 13.30
C LEU A 584 -5.54 -31.68 13.92
N PHE A 585 -5.37 -30.41 13.58
CA PHE A 585 -6.26 -29.33 13.95
C PHE A 585 -6.66 -28.52 12.70
N VAL A 586 -7.93 -28.08 12.63
CA VAL A 586 -8.41 -27.19 11.58
C VAL A 586 -9.32 -26.13 12.16
N LEU A 587 -9.14 -24.89 11.67
CA LEU A 587 -9.96 -23.74 12.04
C LEU A 587 -10.98 -23.45 10.94
N ILE A 588 -12.26 -23.34 11.32
CA ILE A 588 -13.33 -22.88 10.45
C ILE A 588 -13.74 -21.48 10.89
N THR A 589 -13.64 -20.52 9.98
CA THR A 589 -13.99 -19.12 10.20
C THR A 589 -15.45 -18.83 9.85
N ALA A 590 -15.93 -17.63 10.19
CA ALA A 590 -17.32 -17.21 9.99
C ALA A 590 -17.67 -16.93 8.52
N LYS A 591 -18.97 -16.79 8.28
CA LYS A 591 -19.60 -16.42 7.02
C LYS A 591 -20.74 -15.45 7.31
N ARG A 592 -21.00 -14.49 6.42
CA ARG A 592 -22.21 -13.67 6.47
C ARG A 592 -23.22 -14.15 5.43
N ILE A 593 -24.46 -14.27 5.83
CA ILE A 593 -25.60 -14.60 4.98
C ILE A 593 -26.69 -13.57 5.27
N GLY A 594 -27.16 -12.85 4.26
CA GLY A 594 -28.15 -11.78 4.45
C GLY A 594 -27.73 -10.68 5.43
N GLY A 595 -26.43 -10.38 5.51
CA GLY A 595 -25.87 -9.37 6.43
C GLY A 595 -25.64 -9.86 7.87
N GLN A 596 -26.14 -11.07 8.23
CA GLN A 596 -25.96 -11.68 9.55
C GLN A 596 -24.81 -12.69 9.53
N LEU A 597 -24.13 -12.87 10.67
CA LEU A 597 -23.14 -13.93 10.83
C LEU A 597 -23.84 -15.28 10.95
N ALA A 598 -23.49 -16.21 10.07
CA ALA A 598 -23.83 -17.63 10.20
C ALA A 598 -22.71 -18.30 11.00
N LEU A 599 -23.03 -18.79 12.17
CA LEU A 599 -22.07 -19.36 13.12
C LEU A 599 -22.02 -20.88 13.08
N ASP A 600 -22.88 -21.51 12.27
CA ASP A 600 -22.88 -22.96 12.09
C ASP A 600 -21.51 -23.42 11.61
N GLY A 601 -20.94 -24.42 12.28
CA GLY A 601 -19.64 -24.97 11.97
C GLY A 601 -18.44 -24.11 12.35
N VAL A 602 -18.62 -22.88 12.83
CA VAL A 602 -17.49 -22.02 13.23
C VAL A 602 -16.78 -22.62 14.44
N GLY A 603 -15.44 -22.67 14.40
CA GLY A 603 -14.62 -23.08 15.53
C GLY A 603 -13.38 -23.85 15.17
N LEU A 604 -12.69 -24.32 16.20
CA LEU A 604 -11.52 -25.19 16.10
C LEU A 604 -11.95 -26.66 16.22
N TYR A 605 -11.44 -27.49 15.32
CA TYR A 605 -11.70 -28.94 15.26
C TYR A 605 -10.40 -29.72 15.40
N ARG A 606 -10.50 -30.97 15.89
CA ARG A 606 -9.40 -31.89 16.09
C ARG A 606 -9.71 -33.24 15.48
N SER A 607 -8.71 -33.89 14.89
CA SER A 607 -8.69 -35.29 14.49
C SER A 607 -7.51 -35.99 15.14
N THR A 608 -7.76 -37.18 15.71
CA THR A 608 -6.73 -38.07 16.28
C THR A 608 -6.60 -39.39 15.49
N ASP A 609 -7.28 -39.50 14.36
CA ASP A 609 -7.36 -40.67 13.49
C ASP A 609 -6.86 -40.37 12.07
N ALA A 610 -5.82 -39.54 11.97
CA ALA A 610 -5.19 -39.14 10.72
C ALA A 610 -6.19 -38.54 9.70
N GLY A 611 -7.14 -37.72 10.17
CA GLY A 611 -8.13 -37.04 9.35
C GLY A 611 -9.34 -37.86 8.97
N ALA A 612 -9.50 -39.11 9.48
CA ALA A 612 -10.65 -39.93 9.15
C ALA A 612 -11.96 -39.39 9.76
N SER A 613 -11.88 -38.72 10.90
CA SER A 613 -13.00 -37.98 11.51
C SER A 613 -12.52 -36.78 12.33
N TRP A 614 -13.45 -35.81 12.49
CA TRP A 614 -13.18 -34.57 13.20
C TRP A 614 -14.21 -34.32 14.31
N SER A 615 -13.75 -33.75 15.42
CA SER A 615 -14.60 -33.31 16.54
C SER A 615 -14.31 -31.85 16.89
N LYS A 616 -15.37 -31.09 17.18
CA LYS A 616 -15.27 -29.69 17.57
C LYS A 616 -14.64 -29.55 18.94
N LEU A 617 -13.53 -28.82 19.03
CA LEU A 617 -12.76 -28.59 20.24
C LEU A 617 -13.18 -27.31 20.97
N SER A 618 -13.57 -26.28 20.25
CA SER A 618 -13.98 -24.99 20.79
C SER A 618 -15.47 -24.90 21.13
N GLY A 619 -16.12 -26.04 21.41
CA GLY A 619 -17.57 -26.11 21.73
C GLY A 619 -18.05 -25.14 22.82
N PRO A 620 -17.30 -24.94 23.91
CA PRO A 620 -17.66 -23.99 24.97
C PRO A 620 -17.57 -22.51 24.61
N LEU A 621 -16.90 -22.16 23.49
CA LEU A 621 -16.69 -20.76 23.09
C LEU A 621 -17.74 -20.28 22.10
N ALA A 622 -18.32 -19.11 22.36
CA ALA A 622 -19.17 -18.39 21.43
C ALA A 622 -18.33 -17.56 20.46
N LEU A 623 -17.65 -18.23 19.51
CA LEU A 623 -16.76 -17.59 18.55
C LEU A 623 -17.56 -17.05 17.36
N HIS A 624 -17.44 -15.76 17.07
CA HIS A 624 -18.03 -15.15 15.89
C HIS A 624 -17.06 -15.11 14.72
N TRP A 625 -15.79 -14.77 14.95
CA TRP A 625 -14.82 -14.62 13.89
C TRP A 625 -13.42 -15.09 14.32
N PRO A 626 -13.20 -16.40 14.45
CA PRO A 626 -11.86 -16.90 14.72
C PRO A 626 -10.93 -16.65 13.53
N LYS A 627 -9.71 -16.23 13.83
CA LYS A 627 -8.69 -15.79 12.86
C LYS A 627 -7.53 -16.77 12.71
N ASP A 628 -6.98 -17.21 13.85
CA ASP A 628 -5.80 -18.05 13.89
C ASP A 628 -5.76 -18.87 15.19
N PHE A 629 -4.94 -19.91 15.21
CA PHE A 629 -4.64 -20.68 16.42
C PHE A 629 -3.21 -21.15 16.39
N THR A 630 -2.64 -21.42 17.57
CA THR A 630 -1.29 -21.98 17.72
C THR A 630 -1.33 -23.07 18.78
N VAL A 631 -0.85 -24.25 18.41
CA VAL A 631 -0.65 -25.36 19.33
C VAL A 631 0.73 -25.24 19.95
N LYS A 632 0.85 -25.41 21.26
CA LYS A 632 2.15 -25.38 21.92
C LYS A 632 3.02 -26.54 21.42
N PRO A 633 4.28 -26.31 21.00
CA PRO A 633 5.08 -27.34 20.33
C PRO A 633 5.22 -28.65 21.11
N ASP A 634 5.42 -28.57 22.42
CA ASP A 634 5.68 -29.73 23.29
C ASP A 634 4.43 -30.24 24.03
N ASP A 635 3.27 -29.58 23.82
CA ASP A 635 2.03 -29.93 24.49
C ASP A 635 0.80 -29.67 23.61
N PRO A 636 0.34 -30.67 22.85
CA PRO A 636 -0.81 -30.52 21.97
C PRO A 636 -2.16 -30.29 22.69
N LYS A 637 -2.19 -30.36 24.02
CA LYS A 637 -3.35 -30.00 24.83
C LYS A 637 -3.41 -28.50 25.12
N THR A 638 -2.29 -27.80 25.00
CA THR A 638 -2.20 -26.35 25.19
C THR A 638 -2.31 -25.64 23.85
N ILE A 639 -3.36 -24.85 23.66
CA ILE A 639 -3.70 -24.19 22.41
C ILE A 639 -4.08 -22.73 22.69
N LEU A 640 -3.55 -21.82 21.89
CA LEU A 640 -3.99 -20.42 21.80
C LEU A 640 -4.93 -20.28 20.61
N LEU A 641 -6.06 -19.61 20.80
CA LEU A 641 -7.06 -19.36 19.77
C LEU A 641 -7.42 -17.88 19.74
N SER A 642 -7.19 -17.23 18.60
CA SER A 642 -7.44 -15.81 18.40
C SER A 642 -8.75 -15.58 17.64
N ALA A 643 -9.53 -14.61 18.07
CA ALA A 643 -10.77 -14.22 17.43
C ALA A 643 -10.97 -12.72 17.39
N ALA A 644 -11.70 -12.25 16.38
CA ALA A 644 -12.19 -10.88 16.28
C ALA A 644 -13.65 -10.79 16.68
N ASP A 645 -14.04 -9.59 17.17
CA ASP A 645 -15.46 -9.24 17.29
C ASP A 645 -16.05 -8.99 15.91
N SER A 646 -17.29 -9.41 15.71
CA SER A 646 -18.06 -8.89 14.59
C SER A 646 -18.46 -7.44 14.86
N ARG A 647 -18.48 -6.60 13.81
CA ARG A 647 -18.95 -5.22 13.95
C ARG A 647 -20.39 -5.22 14.53
N GLY A 648 -20.55 -4.68 15.73
CA GLY A 648 -21.83 -4.56 16.44
C GLY A 648 -22.08 -5.58 17.55
N THR A 649 -21.23 -6.60 17.73
CA THR A 649 -21.26 -7.51 18.88
C THR A 649 -20.00 -7.34 19.71
N ALA A 650 -20.13 -6.79 20.91
CA ALA A 650 -19.01 -6.62 21.83
C ALA A 650 -18.79 -7.90 22.66
N GLY A 651 -17.53 -8.23 22.91
CA GLY A 651 -17.14 -9.17 23.96
C GLY A 651 -16.66 -10.56 23.52
N GLU A 652 -16.74 -10.91 22.24
CA GLU A 652 -16.38 -12.26 21.74
C GLU A 652 -15.01 -12.33 21.10
N GLY A 653 -14.43 -11.18 20.71
CA GLY A 653 -13.04 -11.08 20.28
C GLY A 653 -12.10 -11.27 21.47
N GLY A 654 -10.90 -11.75 21.20
CA GLY A 654 -9.89 -11.94 22.22
C GLY A 654 -8.91 -13.06 21.89
N LEU A 655 -8.01 -13.28 22.83
CA LEU A 655 -7.10 -14.41 22.84
C LEU A 655 -7.58 -15.40 23.91
N TYR A 656 -7.85 -16.62 23.50
CA TYR A 656 -8.27 -17.71 24.37
C TYR A 656 -7.20 -18.76 24.48
N ARG A 657 -7.07 -19.38 25.65
CA ARG A 657 -6.17 -20.49 25.91
C ARG A 657 -6.89 -21.67 26.52
N THR A 658 -6.58 -22.88 26.06
CA THR A 658 -6.83 -24.14 26.76
C THR A 658 -5.50 -24.77 27.12
N THR A 659 -5.47 -25.53 28.23
CA THR A 659 -4.33 -26.38 28.67
C THR A 659 -4.75 -27.83 28.87
N ASP A 660 -6.00 -28.16 28.60
CA ASP A 660 -6.61 -29.47 28.83
C ASP A 660 -7.22 -30.10 27.56
N GLY A 661 -6.78 -29.64 26.40
CA GLY A 661 -7.23 -30.13 25.11
C GLY A 661 -8.63 -29.67 24.73
N GLY A 662 -9.01 -28.46 25.15
CA GLY A 662 -10.26 -27.80 24.75
C GLY A 662 -11.46 -28.08 25.63
N ARG A 663 -11.27 -28.74 26.78
CA ARG A 663 -12.36 -28.95 27.76
C ARG A 663 -12.73 -27.63 28.44
N ASN A 664 -11.71 -26.85 28.81
CA ASN A 664 -11.87 -25.52 29.39
C ASN A 664 -11.05 -24.49 28.61
N TRP A 665 -11.56 -23.26 28.52
CA TRP A 665 -10.91 -22.15 27.87
C TRP A 665 -10.88 -20.92 28.78
N THR A 666 -9.75 -20.26 28.83
CA THR A 666 -9.54 -18.99 29.55
C THR A 666 -9.26 -17.88 28.56
N LYS A 667 -9.91 -16.73 28.72
CA LYS A 667 -9.63 -15.53 27.94
C LYS A 667 -8.45 -14.81 28.56
N LEU A 668 -7.34 -14.66 27.80
CA LEU A 668 -6.09 -14.07 28.28
C LEU A 668 -6.04 -12.55 28.08
N VAL A 669 -6.45 -12.07 26.90
CA VAL A 669 -6.43 -10.66 26.54
C VAL A 669 -7.83 -10.20 26.19
N GLN A 670 -8.29 -9.13 26.83
CA GLN A 670 -9.60 -8.56 26.67
C GLN A 670 -9.59 -7.18 25.98
N LYS A 671 -8.40 -6.66 25.63
CA LYS A 671 -8.23 -5.39 24.91
C LYS A 671 -8.30 -5.63 23.42
N GLY A 672 -8.87 -4.65 22.70
CA GLY A 672 -8.95 -4.67 21.26
C GLY A 672 -10.08 -5.57 20.72
N ARG A 673 -10.41 -5.35 19.47
CA ARG A 673 -11.54 -6.01 18.80
C ARG A 673 -11.10 -7.14 17.87
N GLU A 674 -9.87 -7.11 17.38
CA GLU A 674 -9.35 -8.05 16.40
C GLU A 674 -8.00 -8.62 16.81
N HIS A 675 -8.04 -9.73 17.55
CA HIS A 675 -6.85 -10.55 17.78
C HIS A 675 -6.62 -11.42 16.55
N PHE A 676 -5.49 -11.22 15.87
CA PHE A 676 -5.17 -11.98 14.68
C PHE A 676 -4.51 -13.30 15.02
N GLY A 677 -3.44 -13.29 15.82
CA GLY A 677 -2.71 -14.48 16.18
C GLY A 677 -2.00 -14.37 17.53
N ALA A 678 -1.51 -15.50 18.01
CA ALA A 678 -0.61 -15.57 19.14
C ALA A 678 0.42 -16.69 18.94
N PHE A 679 1.67 -16.48 19.34
CA PHE A 679 2.82 -17.31 18.97
C PHE A 679 3.71 -17.54 20.17
N TYR A 680 4.06 -18.81 20.44
CA TYR A 680 5.05 -19.15 21.46
C TYR A 680 6.46 -18.87 20.93
N HIS A 681 7.33 -18.36 21.81
CA HIS A 681 8.76 -18.25 21.52
C HIS A 681 9.41 -19.63 21.52
N PRO A 682 10.21 -20.00 20.51
CA PRO A 682 10.75 -21.36 20.39
C PRO A 682 11.70 -21.77 21.52
N SER A 683 12.42 -20.82 22.14
CA SER A 683 13.38 -21.07 23.23
C SER A 683 12.88 -20.64 24.60
N HIS A 684 11.75 -19.97 24.70
CA HIS A 684 11.14 -19.50 25.95
C HIS A 684 9.67 -19.91 25.99
N PRO A 685 9.34 -21.15 26.43
CA PRO A 685 8.01 -21.73 26.32
C PRO A 685 6.88 -20.95 27.00
N GLN A 686 7.22 -20.08 27.98
CA GLN A 686 6.27 -19.18 28.66
C GLN A 686 6.07 -17.83 27.95
N TRP A 687 6.89 -17.51 26.93
CA TRP A 687 6.72 -16.25 26.18
C TRP A 687 5.69 -16.42 25.11
N ILE A 688 4.74 -15.50 25.09
CA ILE A 688 3.66 -15.45 24.11
C ILE A 688 3.64 -14.07 23.46
N TYR A 689 3.70 -14.03 22.14
CA TYR A 689 3.46 -12.83 21.34
C TYR A 689 2.00 -12.82 20.88
N ALA A 690 1.28 -11.75 21.14
CA ALA A 690 -0.09 -11.58 20.68
C ALA A 690 -0.20 -10.41 19.69
N THR A 691 -0.89 -10.59 18.56
CA THR A 691 -1.04 -9.60 17.51
C THR A 691 -2.49 -9.09 17.43
N LEU A 692 -2.64 -7.77 17.38
CA LEU A 692 -3.90 -7.06 17.23
C LEU A 692 -3.84 -6.23 15.95
N THR A 693 -4.82 -6.37 15.07
CA THR A 693 -4.78 -5.83 13.69
C THR A 693 -5.82 -4.76 13.39
N GLU A 694 -6.55 -4.26 14.36
CA GLU A 694 -7.57 -3.24 14.09
C GLU A 694 -7.01 -1.80 14.10
N SER A 695 -7.86 -0.84 13.72
CA SER A 695 -7.52 0.59 13.72
C SER A 695 -7.55 1.24 15.10
N ALA A 696 -7.90 0.51 16.14
CA ALA A 696 -7.92 1.01 17.51
C ALA A 696 -6.53 1.38 18.04
N PRO A 697 -6.43 2.22 19.06
CA PRO A 697 -5.15 2.59 19.68
C PRO A 697 -4.34 1.39 20.20
N GLU A 698 -5.01 0.30 20.52
CA GLU A 698 -4.44 -0.94 21.06
C GLU A 698 -3.85 -1.87 19.98
N ALA A 699 -4.04 -1.58 18.68
CA ALA A 699 -3.47 -2.41 17.62
C ALA A 699 -1.93 -2.40 17.66
N GLY A 700 -1.32 -3.56 17.38
CA GLY A 700 0.11 -3.77 17.43
C GLY A 700 0.52 -5.15 17.92
N LEU A 701 1.72 -5.26 18.46
CA LEU A 701 2.31 -6.47 19.04
C LEU A 701 2.47 -6.32 20.54
N TYR A 702 2.18 -7.39 21.27
CA TYR A 702 2.34 -7.51 22.72
C TYR A 702 3.14 -8.76 23.07
N LEU A 703 4.00 -8.67 24.08
CA LEU A 703 4.73 -9.79 24.66
C LEU A 703 4.22 -10.08 26.08
N SER A 704 3.93 -11.32 26.36
CA SER A 704 3.83 -11.86 27.71
C SER A 704 5.04 -12.75 27.98
N ARG A 705 5.71 -12.57 29.13
CA ARG A 705 6.82 -13.42 29.59
C ARG A 705 6.40 -14.43 30.66
N ASP A 706 5.14 -14.40 31.07
CA ASP A 706 4.55 -15.11 32.19
C ASP A 706 3.32 -15.93 31.79
N ASP A 707 3.38 -16.54 30.60
CA ASP A 707 2.35 -17.44 30.07
C ASP A 707 0.96 -16.76 29.97
N GLY A 708 0.94 -15.48 29.63
CA GLY A 708 -0.28 -14.71 29.36
C GLY A 708 -0.89 -14.00 30.57
N ALA A 709 -0.21 -13.95 31.72
CA ALA A 709 -0.69 -13.24 32.91
C ALA A 709 -0.56 -11.72 32.77
N THR A 710 0.60 -11.25 32.25
CA THR A 710 0.82 -9.82 31.98
C THR A 710 1.30 -9.59 30.53
N TRP A 711 1.09 -8.37 30.02
CA TRP A 711 1.37 -8.03 28.63
C TRP A 711 2.05 -6.67 28.49
N GLU A 712 3.14 -6.63 27.73
CA GLU A 712 3.92 -5.45 27.41
C GLU A 712 3.84 -5.13 25.91
N PRO A 713 3.48 -3.88 25.50
CA PRO A 713 3.37 -3.52 24.10
C PRO A 713 4.73 -3.17 23.47
N PHE A 714 4.92 -3.52 22.22
CA PHE A 714 6.05 -3.05 21.40
C PHE A 714 5.76 -1.62 20.87
N ALA A 715 6.02 -0.63 21.70
CA ALA A 715 5.69 0.74 21.42
C ALA A 715 6.47 1.36 20.24
N ALA A 716 7.66 0.84 19.92
CA ALA A 716 8.55 1.33 18.87
C ALA A 716 8.20 0.81 17.45
N ILE A 717 7.25 -0.13 17.31
CA ILE A 717 6.84 -0.61 15.99
C ILE A 717 6.11 0.52 15.24
N PRO A 718 6.59 0.94 14.06
CA PRO A 718 5.99 2.06 13.35
C PRO A 718 4.63 1.74 12.73
N PHE A 719 4.27 0.45 12.64
CA PHE A 719 3.05 -0.06 12.02
C PHE A 719 2.18 -0.83 13.02
N ARG A 720 0.86 -0.86 12.79
CA ARG A 720 -0.09 -1.42 13.76
C ARG A 720 -0.71 -2.76 13.37
N ASN A 721 -0.88 -3.03 12.07
CA ASN A 721 -1.62 -4.22 11.62
C ASN A 721 -0.69 -5.43 11.50
N ILE A 722 -0.19 -5.91 12.65
CA ILE A 722 0.68 -7.08 12.72
C ILE A 722 -0.16 -8.35 12.66
N GLN A 723 0.22 -9.30 11.80
CA GLN A 723 -0.49 -10.57 11.65
C GLN A 723 0.20 -11.71 12.36
N ARG A 724 1.45 -12.01 12.00
CA ARG A 724 2.19 -13.15 12.56
C ARG A 724 3.60 -12.78 13.00
N VAL A 725 4.14 -13.61 13.87
CA VAL A 725 5.53 -13.55 14.31
C VAL A 725 6.24 -14.80 13.82
N ALA A 726 7.37 -14.62 13.15
CA ALA A 726 8.29 -15.67 12.76
C ALA A 726 9.64 -15.47 13.46
N PHE A 727 10.36 -16.57 13.65
CA PHE A 727 11.60 -16.59 14.39
C PHE A 727 12.73 -17.08 13.47
N ASP A 728 13.88 -16.40 13.54
CA ASP A 728 15.10 -16.81 12.86
C ASP A 728 16.06 -17.47 13.88
N PRO A 729 16.31 -18.77 13.78
CA PRO A 729 17.22 -19.45 14.70
C PRO A 729 18.65 -18.88 14.69
N ALA A 730 19.06 -18.28 13.56
CA ALA A 730 20.37 -17.62 13.43
C ALA A 730 20.41 -16.23 14.12
N ARG A 731 19.24 -15.70 14.50
CA ARG A 731 19.09 -14.36 15.11
C ARG A 731 18.10 -14.38 16.26
N PRO A 732 18.41 -15.09 17.36
CA PRO A 732 17.46 -15.33 18.46
C PRO A 732 17.01 -14.07 19.22
N LYS A 733 17.71 -12.94 19.03
CA LYS A 733 17.34 -11.64 19.62
C LYS A 733 16.44 -10.80 18.71
N GLU A 734 16.11 -11.29 17.53
CA GLU A 734 15.24 -10.61 16.55
C GLU A 734 14.01 -11.46 16.27
N ILE A 735 12.93 -10.78 15.92
CA ILE A 735 11.71 -11.39 15.39
C ILE A 735 11.37 -10.78 14.03
N ILE A 736 10.61 -11.54 13.27
CA ILE A 736 10.12 -11.15 11.96
C ILE A 736 8.60 -11.08 12.04
N LEU A 737 8.04 -9.95 11.62
CA LEU A 737 6.61 -9.69 11.67
C LEU A 737 6.04 -9.67 10.26
N THR A 738 5.04 -10.51 9.99
CA THR A 738 4.19 -10.33 8.82
C THR A 738 3.10 -9.32 9.12
N THR A 739 2.69 -8.55 8.11
CA THR A 739 1.76 -7.45 8.33
C THR A 739 0.64 -7.42 7.30
N PHE A 740 -0.45 -6.77 7.65
CA PHE A 740 -1.52 -6.46 6.72
C PHE A 740 -1.31 -5.04 6.17
N GLY A 741 -0.53 -4.93 5.08
CA GLY A 741 -0.31 -3.69 4.35
C GLY A 741 1.08 -3.07 4.46
N ASN A 742 2.06 -3.72 5.12
CA ASN A 742 3.43 -3.18 5.25
C ASN A 742 4.51 -4.27 5.10
N SER A 743 4.30 -5.24 4.22
CA SER A 743 5.22 -6.35 3.97
C SER A 743 5.74 -6.97 5.28
N ILE A 744 7.02 -7.02 5.47
CA ILE A 744 7.71 -7.64 6.61
C ILE A 744 8.46 -6.56 7.40
N LEU A 745 8.39 -6.65 8.72
CA LEU A 745 9.27 -5.91 9.63
C LEU A 745 10.18 -6.88 10.38
N ARG A 746 11.44 -6.54 10.52
CA ARG A 746 12.41 -7.25 11.38
C ARG A 746 12.87 -6.31 12.48
N GLY A 747 12.92 -6.79 13.70
CA GLY A 747 13.33 -5.99 14.84
C GLY A 747 13.56 -6.82 16.11
N PRO A 748 13.74 -6.16 17.25
CA PRO A 748 14.07 -6.84 18.50
C PRO A 748 12.96 -7.79 18.95
N ALA A 749 13.34 -8.91 19.59
CA ALA A 749 12.41 -9.88 20.16
C ALA A 749 11.74 -9.38 21.45
N GLU A 750 12.23 -8.30 22.01
CA GLU A 750 11.71 -7.69 23.24
C GLU A 750 11.34 -6.23 23.02
N PRO A 751 10.31 -5.69 23.71
CA PRO A 751 9.86 -4.32 23.63
C PRO A 751 10.92 -3.24 23.90
#